data_212574895c9554cf7377557a62738593
#
_entry.id   212574895c9554cf7377557a62738593
#
_cell.length_a   1.000
_cell.length_b   1.000
_cell.length_c   1.000
_cell.angle_alpha   90.00
_cell.angle_beta   90.00
_cell.angle_gamma   90.00
#
_symmetry.space_group_name_H-M   'P 1'
#
loop_
_entity.id
_entity.type
_entity.pdbx_description
1 polymer ?
#
loop_
_entity_poly.entity_id
_entity_poly.type
_entity_poly.pdbx_seq_one_letter_code
_entity_poly.pdbx_strand_id
1 'polypeptide(L)'
;MKTEAQASKSLLTNVLFAETELSEAFLRSQTWEDRSTANWPPMVWVSKSQDLEARIAKALAWEIQAGEAQHRANQGKPVSGLEVEATQALNQKPLPEVQVAEEEKREVLFTHPCLSSKVEYILTEVGYSMKISSHWHFFLLCLHNGGCSCLIIYILMLFLVGVPLLFLEMAAGQRTRQGSIGVWKVISPWIGGVGYSSFMVCFITSLYLNVVNAWTLFYLGQSFYSPVPWEKCPLLGNSSDFDPECVRTSPSLYFWYRLILKASDRIEDGGLPVFSLNLPLLVSWCLVGAFMINGLKSTRKVMCVLVPALYFIILCFLFRSLLLEGAAFGFQHLLLAKISAMYNMSVWYQAGNQVLFALGLGFGPVVSLSLHVHPSTSCLSDGFLEALVNLFSMLLVTSAFCILGYWATVITHHCNEKNAEALAKLVTLGKLPVAAHPPPDLVDNPTSIFSSWLSSLPRPIKSMVLSYVTECNLKKQFSKVKAGPVIAFVAFLEAMSFIPWSVFWSILLLLLLLTLRLSSVIGFMQAILTPLQDTFSSFRKYTKLLTVVVFVLMFLCGLFFTQPSGIYYMSLLNEYWTVFPIIIIIILENVAVSWAYRARRFLEDLAIMWGSPASLIIHGLWCFLSPFVLLALFVITVIHLSQKTITYVAWDSNSSKEVLQQYPSWGLLTIIALFLMVILPIPTYFVNCLT
;
A
#
# COMPACT_ATOMS: atom_id res chain seq x y z
N MET A 1 -46.09 20.80 -31.05
CA MET A 1 -47.25 20.04 -30.49
C MET A 1 -47.60 18.73 -31.21
N LYS A 2 -47.74 18.68 -32.56
CA LYS A 2 -47.96 17.36 -33.23
C LYS A 2 -46.71 16.48 -33.28
N THR A 3 -45.53 17.07 -33.32
CA THR A 3 -44.22 16.39 -33.31
C THR A 3 -43.82 15.81 -31.99
N GLU A 4 -44.19 16.44 -30.87
CA GLU A 4 -43.88 15.95 -29.51
C GLU A 4 -44.76 14.77 -29.10
N ALA A 5 -46.05 14.77 -29.48
CA ALA A 5 -46.95 13.63 -29.25
C ALA A 5 -46.58 12.41 -30.09
N GLN A 6 -45.98 12.59 -31.27
CA GLN A 6 -45.45 11.51 -32.09
C GLN A 6 -44.14 10.95 -31.55
N ALA A 7 -43.28 11.81 -31.02
CA ALA A 7 -42.05 11.37 -30.33
C ALA A 7 -42.32 10.58 -29.03
N SER A 8 -43.31 11.04 -28.25
CA SER A 8 -43.76 10.33 -27.04
C SER A 8 -44.36 8.95 -27.34
N LYS A 9 -45.16 8.85 -28.42
CA LYS A 9 -45.73 7.58 -28.87
C LYS A 9 -44.67 6.60 -29.40
N SER A 10 -43.65 7.10 -30.09
CA SER A 10 -42.53 6.32 -30.60
C SER A 10 -41.64 5.82 -29.42
N LEU A 11 -41.42 6.64 -28.39
CA LEU A 11 -40.71 6.24 -27.18
C LEU A 11 -41.48 5.16 -26.41
N LEU A 12 -42.80 5.31 -26.28
CA LEU A 12 -43.66 4.32 -25.61
C LEU A 12 -43.68 2.97 -26.32
N THR A 13 -43.71 2.98 -27.67
CA THR A 13 -43.66 1.76 -28.48
C THR A 13 -42.30 1.09 -28.38
N ASN A 14 -41.23 1.84 -28.33
CA ASN A 14 -39.89 1.27 -28.15
C ASN A 14 -39.64 0.72 -26.73
N VAL A 15 -40.21 1.34 -25.69
CA VAL A 15 -40.15 0.84 -24.30
C VAL A 15 -40.96 -0.46 -24.16
N LEU A 16 -42.19 -0.50 -24.75
CA LEU A 16 -43.02 -1.73 -24.75
C LEU A 16 -42.40 -2.86 -25.59
N PHE A 17 -41.69 -2.56 -26.66
CA PHE A 17 -40.96 -3.54 -27.47
C PHE A 17 -39.75 -4.09 -26.72
N ALA A 18 -39.01 -3.25 -25.98
CA ALA A 18 -37.90 -3.66 -25.12
C ALA A 18 -38.37 -4.52 -23.93
N GLU A 19 -39.54 -4.22 -23.37
CA GLU A 19 -40.15 -5.03 -22.31
C GLU A 19 -40.59 -6.42 -22.78
N THR A 20 -41.13 -6.53 -24.00
CA THR A 20 -41.51 -7.85 -24.56
C THR A 20 -40.28 -8.67 -24.91
N GLU A 21 -39.21 -8.10 -25.46
CA GLU A 21 -37.94 -8.82 -25.69
C GLU A 21 -37.26 -9.25 -24.36
N LEU A 22 -37.29 -8.41 -23.33
CA LEU A 22 -36.78 -8.73 -22.00
C LEU A 22 -37.59 -9.84 -21.33
N SER A 23 -38.95 -9.82 -21.48
CA SER A 23 -39.85 -10.87 -20.99
C SER A 23 -39.65 -12.22 -21.71
N GLU A 24 -39.44 -12.20 -23.04
CA GLU A 24 -39.11 -13.41 -23.81
C GLU A 24 -37.69 -13.93 -23.52
N ALA A 25 -36.71 -13.05 -23.31
CA ALA A 25 -35.38 -13.46 -22.91
C ALA A 25 -35.38 -14.06 -21.49
N PHE A 26 -36.21 -13.53 -20.60
CA PHE A 26 -36.40 -14.07 -19.24
C PHE A 26 -37.09 -15.44 -19.27
N LEU A 27 -38.14 -15.63 -20.08
CA LEU A 27 -38.80 -16.93 -20.24
C LEU A 27 -37.87 -17.97 -20.89
N ARG A 28 -36.98 -17.58 -21.80
CA ARG A 28 -35.97 -18.49 -22.37
C ARG A 28 -34.89 -18.85 -21.36
N SER A 29 -34.58 -18.01 -20.38
CA SER A 29 -33.62 -18.35 -19.32
C SER A 29 -34.19 -19.37 -18.31
N GLN A 30 -35.50 -19.35 -18.06
CA GLN A 30 -36.15 -20.32 -17.15
C GLN A 30 -36.21 -21.75 -17.73
N THR A 31 -36.22 -21.93 -19.04
CA THR A 31 -36.25 -23.26 -19.67
C THR A 31 -34.92 -24.03 -19.60
N TRP A 32 -33.83 -23.40 -19.14
CA TRP A 32 -32.51 -24.05 -18.91
C TRP A 32 -32.26 -24.47 -17.47
N GLU A 33 -33.09 -24.08 -16.51
CA GLU A 33 -32.91 -24.38 -15.07
C GLU A 33 -33.48 -25.73 -14.62
N ASP A 34 -34.23 -26.45 -15.49
CA ASP A 34 -34.89 -27.70 -15.13
C ASP A 34 -34.00 -28.95 -15.19
N ARG A 35 -32.67 -28.83 -15.27
CA ARG A 35 -31.75 -29.99 -15.34
C ARG A 35 -30.58 -29.99 -14.34
N SER A 36 -30.68 -29.35 -13.18
CA SER A 36 -29.75 -29.62 -12.09
C SER A 36 -30.43 -29.57 -10.75
N THR A 37 -30.72 -30.78 -10.25
CA THR A 37 -31.20 -31.05 -8.89
C THR A 37 -30.16 -30.58 -7.85
N ALA A 38 -30.36 -29.41 -7.29
CA ALA A 38 -29.82 -29.04 -5.98
C ALA A 38 -30.83 -28.11 -5.31
N ASN A 39 -31.43 -28.59 -4.23
CA ASN A 39 -32.36 -27.86 -3.38
C ASN A 39 -31.67 -26.65 -2.73
N TRP A 40 -31.93 -25.44 -3.25
CA TRP A 40 -31.63 -24.18 -2.58
C TRP A 40 -32.94 -23.45 -2.27
N PRO A 41 -33.15 -22.93 -1.05
CA PRO A 41 -34.38 -22.21 -0.72
C PRO A 41 -34.48 -20.92 -1.55
N PRO A 42 -35.71 -20.56 -2.03
CA PRO A 42 -35.87 -19.37 -2.86
C PRO A 42 -35.61 -18.09 -2.06
N MET A 43 -34.74 -17.25 -2.60
CA MET A 43 -34.38 -15.95 -2.01
C MET A 43 -35.60 -15.02 -1.87
N VAL A 44 -35.93 -14.65 -0.66
CA VAL A 44 -36.99 -13.70 -0.30
C VAL A 44 -36.77 -12.30 -0.96
N TRP A 45 -35.60 -12.01 -1.48
CA TRP A 45 -35.26 -10.76 -2.15
C TRP A 45 -35.76 -10.63 -3.59
N VAL A 46 -35.94 -11.73 -4.32
CA VAL A 46 -36.47 -11.71 -5.70
C VAL A 46 -37.93 -11.29 -5.71
N SER A 47 -38.71 -11.72 -4.70
CA SER A 47 -40.11 -11.33 -4.61
C SER A 47 -40.33 -9.86 -4.27
N LYS A 48 -39.46 -9.25 -3.47
CA LYS A 48 -39.55 -7.82 -3.13
C LYS A 48 -39.15 -6.88 -4.28
N SER A 49 -38.16 -7.26 -5.11
CA SER A 49 -37.78 -6.44 -6.26
C SER A 49 -38.84 -6.49 -7.37
N GLN A 50 -39.42 -7.65 -7.63
CA GLN A 50 -40.52 -7.81 -8.60
C GLN A 50 -41.80 -7.08 -8.18
N ASP A 51 -42.13 -7.09 -6.87
CA ASP A 51 -43.26 -6.34 -6.34
C ASP A 51 -43.02 -4.82 -6.42
N LEU A 52 -41.77 -4.35 -6.19
CA LEU A 52 -41.38 -2.96 -6.32
C LEU A 52 -41.41 -2.49 -7.80
N GLU A 53 -40.89 -3.28 -8.74
CA GLU A 53 -40.94 -3.00 -10.16
C GLU A 53 -42.38 -2.95 -10.71
N ALA A 54 -43.21 -3.88 -10.30
CA ALA A 54 -44.64 -3.89 -10.64
C ALA A 54 -45.40 -2.68 -10.06
N ARG A 55 -45.02 -2.20 -8.86
CA ARG A 55 -45.60 -1.01 -8.22
C ARG A 55 -45.12 0.29 -8.90
N ILE A 56 -43.84 0.36 -9.30
CA ILE A 56 -43.30 1.48 -10.06
C ILE A 56 -43.96 1.55 -11.44
N ALA A 57 -44.12 0.44 -12.14
CA ALA A 57 -44.80 0.39 -13.45
C ALA A 57 -46.26 0.83 -13.34
N LYS A 58 -46.98 0.43 -12.29
CA LYS A 58 -48.35 0.90 -12.01
C LYS A 58 -48.40 2.39 -11.73
N ALA A 59 -47.46 2.93 -10.94
CA ALA A 59 -47.38 4.37 -10.61
C ALA A 59 -47.10 5.22 -11.86
N LEU A 60 -46.19 4.77 -12.71
CA LEU A 60 -45.87 5.42 -13.99
C LEU A 60 -47.07 5.39 -14.97
N ALA A 61 -47.77 4.26 -15.08
CA ALA A 61 -48.98 4.17 -15.91
C ALA A 61 -50.08 5.12 -15.43
N TRP A 62 -50.25 5.30 -14.11
CA TRP A 62 -51.19 6.25 -13.50
C TRP A 62 -50.80 7.71 -13.78
N GLU A 63 -49.49 8.07 -13.69
CA GLU A 63 -49.01 9.43 -14.02
C GLU A 63 -49.24 9.77 -15.49
N ILE A 64 -49.02 8.82 -16.41
CA ILE A 64 -49.27 9.00 -17.84
C ILE A 64 -50.77 9.23 -18.12
N GLN A 65 -51.63 8.42 -17.51
CA GLN A 65 -53.10 8.56 -17.61
C GLN A 65 -53.59 9.90 -17.05
N ALA A 66 -53.07 10.32 -15.89
CA ALA A 66 -53.40 11.59 -15.25
C ALA A 66 -52.93 12.80 -16.10
N GLY A 67 -51.73 12.72 -16.70
CA GLY A 67 -51.21 13.74 -17.62
C GLY A 67 -52.04 13.87 -18.90
N GLU A 68 -52.52 12.74 -19.47
CA GLU A 68 -53.43 12.74 -20.61
C GLU A 68 -54.79 13.32 -20.25
N ALA A 69 -55.31 13.03 -19.06
CA ALA A 69 -56.58 13.61 -18.57
C ALA A 69 -56.50 15.09 -18.38
N GLN A 70 -55.41 15.59 -17.81
CA GLN A 70 -55.16 17.03 -17.60
C GLN A 70 -54.99 17.76 -18.95
N HIS A 71 -54.37 17.14 -19.94
CA HIS A 71 -54.26 17.69 -21.29
C HIS A 71 -55.63 17.78 -22.00
N ARG A 72 -56.54 16.79 -21.81
CA ARG A 72 -57.90 16.78 -22.35
C ARG A 72 -58.79 17.80 -21.62
N ALA A 73 -58.66 17.94 -20.31
CA ALA A 73 -59.34 18.97 -19.53
C ALA A 73 -59.00 20.37 -19.98
N ASN A 74 -57.75 20.67 -20.30
CA ASN A 74 -57.29 21.94 -20.84
C ASN A 74 -57.79 22.21 -22.29
N GLN A 75 -58.27 21.17 -22.98
CA GLN A 75 -58.89 21.30 -24.31
C GLN A 75 -60.41 21.41 -24.27
N GLY A 76 -61.07 21.51 -23.13
CA GLY A 76 -62.50 21.67 -22.96
C GLY A 76 -63.34 20.44 -23.38
N LYS A 77 -62.76 19.24 -23.35
CA LYS A 77 -63.44 17.96 -23.62
C LYS A 77 -64.06 17.39 -22.35
N PRO A 78 -65.21 16.66 -22.40
CA PRO A 78 -65.78 16.05 -21.23
C PRO A 78 -64.85 14.97 -20.67
N VAL A 79 -64.58 15.05 -19.35
CA VAL A 79 -63.65 14.15 -18.62
C VAL A 79 -64.50 13.09 -17.89
N SER A 80 -64.13 11.80 -18.02
CA SER A 80 -64.83 10.71 -17.31
C SER A 80 -64.49 10.73 -15.80
N GLY A 81 -65.37 10.15 -14.96
CA GLY A 81 -65.17 10.17 -13.52
C GLY A 81 -63.83 9.58 -13.03
N LEU A 82 -63.26 8.64 -13.75
CA LEU A 82 -61.96 8.06 -13.49
C LEU A 82 -60.80 9.03 -13.80
N GLU A 83 -60.98 9.91 -14.79
CA GLU A 83 -59.98 10.92 -15.17
C GLU A 83 -59.97 12.11 -14.14
N VAL A 84 -61.09 12.37 -13.47
CA VAL A 84 -61.17 13.36 -12.35
C VAL A 84 -60.44 12.84 -11.14
N GLU A 85 -60.54 11.56 -10.80
CA GLU A 85 -59.79 10.95 -9.71
C GLU A 85 -58.28 10.92 -10.03
N ALA A 86 -57.88 10.65 -11.27
CA ALA A 86 -56.48 10.69 -11.70
C ALA A 86 -55.90 12.13 -11.61
N THR A 87 -56.72 13.15 -11.98
CA THR A 87 -56.26 14.57 -11.90
C THR A 87 -56.17 15.07 -10.45
N GLN A 88 -57.03 14.56 -9.56
CA GLN A 88 -56.95 14.83 -8.14
C GLN A 88 -55.75 14.12 -7.46
N ALA A 89 -55.38 12.95 -7.91
CA ALA A 89 -54.23 12.19 -7.44
C ALA A 89 -52.90 12.89 -7.82
N LEU A 90 -52.84 13.58 -8.97
CA LEU A 90 -51.65 14.36 -9.38
C LEU A 90 -51.38 15.57 -8.46
N ASN A 91 -52.41 16.10 -7.84
CA ASN A 91 -52.31 17.22 -6.89
C ASN A 91 -52.07 16.75 -5.43
N GLN A 92 -52.10 15.44 -5.18
CA GLN A 92 -51.72 14.89 -3.89
C GLN A 92 -50.19 14.64 -3.87
N LYS A 93 -49.54 14.96 -2.73
CA LYS A 93 -48.10 14.70 -2.51
C LYS A 93 -47.76 13.25 -2.87
N PRO A 94 -46.58 12.97 -3.50
CA PRO A 94 -46.16 11.64 -3.84
C PRO A 94 -46.29 10.67 -2.66
N LEU A 95 -46.59 9.39 -2.96
CA LEU A 95 -46.74 8.35 -1.93
C LEU A 95 -45.53 8.32 -0.97
N PRO A 96 -45.77 8.12 0.34
CA PRO A 96 -44.68 8.14 1.33
C PRO A 96 -43.50 7.22 1.02
N GLU A 97 -43.74 6.09 0.37
CA GLU A 97 -42.69 5.11 0.01
C GLU A 97 -41.78 5.60 -1.14
N VAL A 98 -42.29 6.35 -2.09
CA VAL A 98 -41.47 6.94 -3.18
C VAL A 98 -40.64 8.10 -2.63
N GLN A 99 -41.21 8.88 -1.71
CA GLN A 99 -40.47 9.94 -1.00
C GLN A 99 -39.35 9.35 -0.13
N VAL A 100 -39.59 8.26 0.59
CA VAL A 100 -38.59 7.58 1.40
C VAL A 100 -37.46 7.03 0.52
N ALA A 101 -37.78 6.40 -0.62
CA ALA A 101 -36.76 5.91 -1.55
C ALA A 101 -35.96 7.04 -2.27
N GLU A 102 -36.60 8.18 -2.56
CA GLU A 102 -35.92 9.35 -3.09
C GLU A 102 -35.11 10.09 -2.02
N GLU A 103 -35.61 10.18 -0.79
CA GLU A 103 -34.86 10.72 0.34
C GLU A 103 -33.68 9.83 0.69
N GLU A 104 -33.82 8.52 0.69
CA GLU A 104 -32.74 7.57 0.91
C GLU A 104 -31.69 7.63 -0.23
N LYS A 105 -32.10 7.77 -1.50
CA LYS A 105 -31.19 8.05 -2.63
C LYS A 105 -30.51 9.41 -2.49
N ARG A 106 -31.23 10.44 -2.06
CA ARG A 106 -30.65 11.76 -1.80
C ARG A 106 -29.70 11.73 -0.60
N GLU A 107 -30.06 11.06 0.50
CA GLU A 107 -29.15 10.92 1.66
C GLU A 107 -27.87 10.18 1.27
N VAL A 108 -27.92 9.10 0.51
CA VAL A 108 -26.72 8.40 0.02
C VAL A 108 -25.89 9.29 -0.90
N LEU A 109 -26.51 10.12 -1.71
CA LEU A 109 -25.81 11.07 -2.58
C LEU A 109 -25.21 12.26 -1.81
N PHE A 110 -25.86 12.69 -0.71
CA PHE A 110 -25.36 13.77 0.17
C PHE A 110 -24.29 13.29 1.16
N THR A 111 -24.26 11.99 1.52
CA THR A 111 -23.28 11.46 2.47
C THR A 111 -21.88 11.38 1.89
N HIS A 112 -21.76 11.04 0.61
CA HIS A 112 -20.46 10.91 -0.08
C HIS A 112 -20.47 11.75 -1.36
N PRO A 113 -20.16 13.05 -1.27
CA PRO A 113 -20.14 13.92 -2.45
C PRO A 113 -19.12 13.41 -3.45
N CYS A 114 -19.53 13.35 -4.72
CA CYS A 114 -18.61 13.02 -5.80
C CYS A 114 -17.46 14.02 -5.87
N LEU A 115 -16.29 13.54 -6.21
CA LEU A 115 -15.14 14.38 -6.51
C LEU A 115 -15.41 15.20 -7.77
N SER A 116 -15.19 16.51 -7.68
CA SER A 116 -15.42 17.45 -8.79
C SER A 116 -14.34 17.34 -9.87
N SER A 117 -13.12 16.91 -9.50
CA SER A 117 -11.98 16.80 -10.41
C SER A 117 -11.42 15.38 -10.43
N LYS A 118 -11.34 14.80 -11.63
CA LYS A 118 -10.72 13.48 -11.86
C LYS A 118 -9.23 13.49 -11.48
N VAL A 119 -8.53 14.60 -11.72
CA VAL A 119 -7.10 14.73 -11.39
C VAL A 119 -6.87 14.67 -9.88
N GLU A 120 -7.73 15.34 -9.08
CA GLU A 120 -7.62 15.27 -7.61
C GLU A 120 -7.82 13.84 -7.08
N TYR A 121 -8.73 13.08 -7.68
CA TYR A 121 -8.94 11.68 -7.34
C TYR A 121 -7.69 10.85 -7.65
N ILE A 122 -7.19 10.91 -8.88
CA ILE A 122 -6.01 10.14 -9.31
C ILE A 122 -4.80 10.49 -8.45
N LEU A 123 -4.54 11.77 -8.16
CA LEU A 123 -3.43 12.17 -7.29
C LEU A 123 -3.59 11.63 -5.85
N THR A 124 -4.82 11.53 -5.37
CA THR A 124 -5.07 10.97 -4.02
C THR A 124 -4.80 9.47 -4.01
N GLU A 125 -5.24 8.74 -5.03
CA GLU A 125 -5.02 7.29 -5.18
C GLU A 125 -3.52 6.97 -5.35
N VAL A 126 -2.85 7.72 -6.23
CA VAL A 126 -1.39 7.64 -6.43
C VAL A 126 -0.64 7.92 -5.14
N GLY A 127 -1.02 8.96 -4.40
CA GLY A 127 -0.38 9.30 -3.13
C GLY A 127 -0.52 8.17 -2.10
N TYR A 128 -1.62 7.45 -2.11
CA TYR A 128 -1.82 6.29 -1.26
C TYR A 128 -0.99 5.07 -1.71
N SER A 129 -0.95 4.77 -3.00
CA SER A 129 -0.24 3.60 -3.54
C SER A 129 1.28 3.73 -3.44
N MET A 130 1.82 4.95 -3.33
CA MET A 130 3.25 5.22 -3.19
C MET A 130 3.78 4.92 -1.78
N LYS A 131 3.92 3.63 -1.44
CA LYS A 131 4.39 3.19 -0.11
C LYS A 131 5.90 2.98 -0.09
N ILE A 132 6.57 3.59 0.87
CA ILE A 132 8.01 3.41 1.09
C ILE A 132 8.38 1.94 1.31
N SER A 133 7.61 1.21 2.15
CA SER A 133 7.88 -0.21 2.43
C SER A 133 7.89 -1.05 1.15
N SER A 134 7.01 -0.75 0.20
CA SER A 134 6.99 -1.43 -1.09
C SER A 134 8.27 -1.20 -1.89
N HIS A 135 8.78 0.03 -1.91
CA HIS A 135 9.99 0.37 -2.66
C HIS A 135 11.26 -0.28 -2.08
N TRP A 136 11.39 -0.38 -0.74
CA TRP A 136 12.52 -1.05 -0.11
C TRP A 136 12.56 -2.55 -0.38
N HIS A 137 11.44 -3.22 -0.22
CA HIS A 137 11.35 -4.66 -0.47
C HIS A 137 11.62 -4.98 -1.94
N PHE A 138 11.06 -4.18 -2.85
CA PHE A 138 11.32 -4.35 -4.29
C PHE A 138 12.78 -4.11 -4.64
N PHE A 139 13.39 -3.05 -4.09
CA PHE A 139 14.80 -2.75 -4.26
C PHE A 139 15.69 -3.95 -3.85
N LEU A 140 15.45 -4.50 -2.66
CA LEU A 140 16.19 -5.66 -2.17
C LEU A 140 15.94 -6.94 -2.98
N LEU A 141 14.70 -7.15 -3.38
CA LEU A 141 14.35 -8.26 -4.25
C LEU A 141 15.18 -8.22 -5.55
N CYS A 142 15.26 -7.04 -6.17
CA CYS A 142 16.06 -6.80 -7.36
C CYS A 142 17.57 -6.93 -7.08
N LEU A 143 18.04 -6.42 -5.94
CA LEU A 143 19.43 -6.47 -5.54
C LEU A 143 19.96 -7.91 -5.47
N HIS A 144 19.19 -8.81 -4.89
CA HIS A 144 19.63 -10.19 -4.67
C HIS A 144 19.40 -11.13 -5.86
N ASN A 145 18.36 -10.85 -6.66
CA ASN A 145 17.91 -11.76 -7.72
C ASN A 145 18.24 -11.30 -9.15
N GLY A 146 18.94 -10.17 -9.31
CA GLY A 146 19.21 -9.56 -10.61
C GLY A 146 18.07 -8.61 -11.03
N GLY A 147 18.41 -7.33 -11.16
CA GLY A 147 17.43 -6.27 -11.30
C GLY A 147 16.47 -6.42 -12.47
N CYS A 148 17.01 -6.71 -13.67
CA CYS A 148 16.20 -6.84 -14.88
C CYS A 148 15.23 -8.04 -14.81
N SER A 149 15.67 -9.20 -14.33
CA SER A 149 14.82 -10.39 -14.19
C SER A 149 13.68 -10.14 -13.20
N CYS A 150 13.99 -9.50 -12.08
CA CYS A 150 13.01 -9.14 -11.07
C CYS A 150 11.98 -8.13 -11.60
N LEU A 151 12.43 -7.11 -12.33
CA LEU A 151 11.55 -6.10 -12.93
C LEU A 151 10.57 -6.71 -13.93
N ILE A 152 11.03 -7.64 -14.79
CA ILE A 152 10.16 -8.34 -15.74
C ILE A 152 9.07 -9.14 -15.00
N ILE A 153 9.44 -9.89 -13.95
CA ILE A 153 8.48 -10.66 -13.15
C ILE A 153 7.48 -9.73 -12.47
N TYR A 154 7.95 -8.60 -11.92
CA TYR A 154 7.08 -7.61 -11.29
C TYR A 154 6.07 -7.01 -12.27
N ILE A 155 6.50 -6.62 -13.47
CA ILE A 155 5.63 -6.08 -14.52
C ILE A 155 4.56 -7.10 -14.92
N LEU A 156 4.96 -8.35 -15.12
CA LEU A 156 4.01 -9.43 -15.46
C LEU A 156 2.97 -9.61 -14.35
N MET A 157 3.40 -9.69 -13.08
CA MET A 157 2.47 -9.84 -11.94
C MET A 157 1.59 -8.61 -11.77
N LEU A 158 2.10 -7.39 -12.01
CA LEU A 158 1.35 -6.16 -11.92
C LEU A 158 0.17 -6.15 -12.90
N PHE A 159 0.41 -6.47 -14.19
CA PHE A 159 -0.65 -6.41 -15.20
C PHE A 159 -1.56 -7.64 -15.21
N LEU A 160 -1.07 -8.82 -14.86
CA LEU A 160 -1.88 -10.04 -14.87
C LEU A 160 -2.74 -10.20 -13.61
N VAL A 161 -2.26 -9.74 -12.46
CA VAL A 161 -2.93 -9.95 -11.17
C VAL A 161 -3.27 -8.62 -10.50
N GLY A 162 -2.31 -7.70 -10.43
CA GLY A 162 -2.47 -6.44 -9.72
C GLY A 162 -3.57 -5.57 -10.30
N VAL A 163 -3.53 -5.28 -11.61
CA VAL A 163 -4.52 -4.41 -12.28
C VAL A 163 -5.94 -5.00 -12.20
N PRO A 164 -6.18 -6.28 -12.48
CA PRO A 164 -7.52 -6.85 -12.34
C PRO A 164 -8.08 -6.76 -10.93
N LEU A 165 -7.27 -7.03 -9.90
CA LEU A 165 -7.70 -6.95 -8.50
C LEU A 165 -7.91 -5.51 -8.05
N LEU A 166 -7.05 -4.59 -8.45
CA LEU A 166 -7.20 -3.15 -8.20
C LEU A 166 -8.52 -2.65 -8.80
N PHE A 167 -8.78 -3.01 -10.04
CA PHE A 167 -10.03 -2.68 -10.71
C PHE A 167 -11.25 -3.28 -9.99
N LEU A 168 -11.15 -4.49 -9.44
CA LEU A 168 -12.21 -5.12 -8.67
C LEU A 168 -12.57 -4.29 -7.43
N GLU A 169 -11.58 -3.90 -6.63
CA GLU A 169 -11.79 -3.10 -5.42
C GLU A 169 -12.34 -1.69 -5.76
N MET A 170 -11.78 -1.04 -6.78
CA MET A 170 -12.25 0.27 -7.25
C MET A 170 -13.71 0.20 -7.72
N ALA A 171 -14.05 -0.80 -8.52
CA ALA A 171 -15.40 -1.00 -9.04
C ALA A 171 -16.39 -1.31 -7.93
N ALA A 172 -15.97 -2.13 -6.93
CA ALA A 172 -16.80 -2.45 -5.77
C ALA A 172 -17.12 -1.18 -4.95
N GLY A 173 -16.14 -0.34 -4.67
CA GLY A 173 -16.33 0.93 -3.97
C GLY A 173 -17.19 1.93 -4.74
N GLN A 174 -16.92 2.13 -6.04
CA GLN A 174 -17.65 3.03 -6.91
C GLN A 174 -19.14 2.65 -7.04
N ARG A 175 -19.42 1.35 -7.20
CA ARG A 175 -20.79 0.85 -7.37
C ARG A 175 -21.62 0.93 -6.10
N THR A 176 -21.05 0.51 -4.97
CA THR A 176 -21.81 0.40 -3.70
C THR A 176 -21.89 1.71 -2.94
N ARG A 177 -20.95 2.63 -3.16
CA ARG A 177 -20.82 3.90 -2.44
C ARG A 177 -20.75 3.75 -0.92
N GLN A 178 -20.11 2.70 -0.45
CA GLN A 178 -19.91 2.42 0.97
C GLN A 178 -18.44 2.17 1.26
N GLY A 179 -18.02 2.41 2.50
CA GLY A 179 -16.67 2.07 2.96
C GLY A 179 -16.46 0.55 3.03
N SER A 180 -15.23 0.13 3.29
CA SER A 180 -14.80 -1.28 3.24
C SER A 180 -15.70 -2.26 4.02
N ILE A 181 -16.26 -1.85 5.16
CA ILE A 181 -17.19 -2.71 5.95
C ILE A 181 -18.53 -2.90 5.23
N GLY A 182 -19.06 -1.84 4.61
CA GLY A 182 -20.37 -1.86 3.97
C GLY A 182 -20.39 -2.58 2.62
N VAL A 183 -19.35 -2.36 1.82
CA VAL A 183 -19.21 -2.88 0.44
C VAL A 183 -19.44 -4.40 0.38
N TRP A 184 -18.71 -5.14 1.20
CA TRP A 184 -18.75 -6.61 1.15
C TRP A 184 -20.06 -7.20 1.66
N LYS A 185 -20.76 -6.49 2.56
CA LYS A 185 -22.12 -6.87 2.98
C LYS A 185 -23.15 -6.74 1.86
N VAL A 186 -22.99 -5.72 1.00
CA VAL A 186 -23.87 -5.48 -0.14
C VAL A 186 -23.59 -6.45 -1.28
N ILE A 187 -22.31 -6.73 -1.57
CA ILE A 187 -21.93 -7.64 -2.66
C ILE A 187 -22.29 -9.09 -2.30
N SER A 188 -21.96 -9.54 -1.10
CA SER A 188 -22.28 -10.87 -0.62
C SER A 188 -22.53 -10.87 0.90
N PRO A 189 -23.79 -11.02 1.35
CA PRO A 189 -24.10 -11.10 2.77
C PRO A 189 -23.33 -12.19 3.51
N TRP A 190 -23.02 -13.30 2.83
CA TRP A 190 -22.29 -14.43 3.42
C TRP A 190 -20.83 -14.13 3.72
N ILE A 191 -20.20 -13.26 2.93
CA ILE A 191 -18.77 -12.90 3.01
C ILE A 191 -18.57 -11.51 3.63
N GLY A 192 -19.64 -10.85 4.09
CA GLY A 192 -19.60 -9.49 4.64
C GLY A 192 -18.63 -9.27 5.80
N GLY A 193 -18.20 -10.34 6.49
CA GLY A 193 -17.16 -10.32 7.52
C GLY A 193 -15.78 -9.87 7.02
N VAL A 194 -15.49 -10.01 5.72
CA VAL A 194 -14.22 -9.60 5.10
C VAL A 194 -13.95 -8.10 5.30
N GLY A 195 -14.98 -7.25 5.23
CA GLY A 195 -14.84 -5.83 5.46
C GLY A 195 -14.34 -5.47 6.88
N TYR A 196 -14.76 -6.21 7.88
CA TYR A 196 -14.25 -6.05 9.24
C TYR A 196 -12.79 -6.49 9.35
N SER A 197 -12.44 -7.59 8.68
CA SER A 197 -11.05 -8.09 8.63
C SER A 197 -10.13 -7.07 7.94
N SER A 198 -10.52 -6.53 6.80
CA SER A 198 -9.81 -5.47 6.09
C SER A 198 -9.62 -4.22 6.97
N PHE A 199 -10.68 -3.78 7.66
CA PHE A 199 -10.63 -2.69 8.62
C PHE A 199 -9.62 -2.94 9.75
N MET A 200 -9.63 -4.15 10.36
CA MET A 200 -8.72 -4.50 11.46
C MET A 200 -7.25 -4.56 11.01
N VAL A 201 -6.97 -5.13 9.83
CA VAL A 201 -5.61 -5.10 9.26
C VAL A 201 -5.15 -3.68 9.02
N CYS A 202 -6.01 -2.84 8.45
CA CYS A 202 -5.73 -1.43 8.20
C CYS A 202 -5.42 -0.69 9.51
N PHE A 203 -6.23 -0.91 10.55
CA PHE A 203 -6.05 -0.30 11.86
C PHE A 203 -4.71 -0.69 12.50
N ILE A 204 -4.41 -1.98 12.61
CA ILE A 204 -3.16 -2.46 13.21
C ILE A 204 -1.94 -1.98 12.42
N THR A 205 -2.01 -2.02 11.08
CA THR A 205 -0.92 -1.54 10.23
C THR A 205 -0.66 -0.05 10.41
N SER A 206 -1.71 0.76 10.56
CA SER A 206 -1.59 2.21 10.75
C SER A 206 -0.90 2.60 12.06
N LEU A 207 -1.01 1.78 13.11
CA LEU A 207 -0.38 2.04 14.42
C LEU A 207 1.13 2.15 14.32
N TYR A 208 1.77 1.20 13.64
CA TYR A 208 3.23 1.18 13.54
C TYR A 208 3.79 1.95 12.34
N LEU A 209 3.00 2.13 11.27
CA LEU A 209 3.48 2.86 10.09
C LEU A 209 3.85 4.31 10.40
N ASN A 210 3.11 4.98 11.28
CA ASN A 210 3.36 6.40 11.61
C ASN A 210 4.59 6.60 12.50
N VAL A 211 5.08 5.56 13.18
CA VAL A 211 6.34 5.64 13.96
C VAL A 211 7.54 5.94 13.07
N VAL A 212 7.53 5.45 11.83
CA VAL A 212 8.58 5.79 10.85
C VAL A 212 8.60 7.29 10.51
N ASN A 213 7.43 7.95 10.52
CA ASN A 213 7.37 9.40 10.41
C ASN A 213 8.02 10.10 11.62
N ALA A 214 7.82 9.56 12.82
CA ALA A 214 8.49 10.08 14.03
C ALA A 214 10.01 9.97 13.91
N TRP A 215 10.55 8.86 13.45
CA TRP A 215 11.98 8.72 13.16
C TRP A 215 12.46 9.73 12.11
N THR A 216 11.72 9.88 11.02
CA THR A 216 12.05 10.83 9.96
C THR A 216 12.06 12.27 10.46
N LEU A 217 11.07 12.66 11.28
CA LEU A 217 11.00 14.00 11.88
C LEU A 217 12.12 14.23 12.88
N PHE A 218 12.51 13.21 13.66
CA PHE A 218 13.65 13.30 14.56
C PHE A 218 14.95 13.56 13.77
N TYR A 219 15.22 12.75 12.74
CA TYR A 219 16.37 12.96 11.86
C TYR A 219 16.36 14.33 11.19
N LEU A 220 15.18 14.78 10.74
CA LEU A 220 15.02 16.09 10.12
C LEU A 220 15.38 17.21 11.09
N GLY A 221 14.98 17.11 12.36
CA GLY A 221 15.37 18.05 13.41
C GLY A 221 16.88 18.07 13.65
N GLN A 222 17.53 16.91 13.57
CA GLN A 222 18.98 16.78 13.75
C GLN A 222 19.79 17.18 12.50
N SER A 223 19.20 17.20 11.33
CA SER A 223 19.89 17.49 10.06
C SER A 223 20.28 18.96 9.90
N PHE A 224 19.78 19.87 10.75
CA PHE A 224 20.14 21.28 10.73
C PHE A 224 21.48 21.59 11.43
N TYR A 225 22.10 20.61 12.07
CA TYR A 225 23.44 20.74 12.63
C TYR A 225 24.49 20.46 11.55
N SER A 226 25.61 21.18 11.59
CA SER A 226 26.75 20.97 10.68
C SER A 226 28.04 20.79 11.50
N PRO A 227 28.76 19.67 11.36
CA PRO A 227 28.44 18.50 10.53
C PRO A 227 27.20 17.74 11.02
N VAL A 228 26.58 16.95 10.14
CA VAL A 228 25.41 16.14 10.52
C VAL A 228 25.80 15.09 11.59
N PRO A 229 24.96 14.85 12.61
CA PRO A 229 25.34 14.01 13.76
C PRO A 229 25.70 12.56 13.44
N TRP A 230 25.24 12.03 12.32
CA TRP A 230 25.54 10.65 11.86
C TRP A 230 26.80 10.55 10.99
N GLU A 231 27.54 11.66 10.77
CA GLU A 231 28.78 11.67 10.00
C GLU A 231 29.99 11.26 10.84
N LYS A 232 30.01 11.64 12.11
CA LYS A 232 31.14 11.42 13.02
C LYS A 232 30.68 10.83 14.35
N CYS A 233 31.56 10.03 14.95
CA CYS A 233 31.32 9.53 16.31
C CYS A 233 31.32 10.66 17.35
N PRO A 234 30.44 10.61 18.36
CA PRO A 234 30.46 11.56 19.47
C PRO A 234 31.71 11.39 20.34
N LEU A 235 32.15 12.50 20.92
CA LEU A 235 33.23 12.50 21.91
C LEU A 235 32.71 12.05 23.28
N LEU A 236 33.52 11.33 24.05
CA LEU A 236 33.18 10.82 25.37
C LEU A 236 33.31 11.95 26.41
N GLY A 237 32.21 12.64 26.73
CA GLY A 237 32.19 13.72 27.71
C GLY A 237 33.18 14.83 27.38
N ASN A 238 34.10 15.16 28.32
CA ASN A 238 35.13 16.17 28.16
C ASN A 238 36.49 15.64 27.65
N SER A 239 36.56 14.37 27.25
CA SER A 239 37.77 13.77 26.70
C SER A 239 37.85 13.97 25.19
N SER A 240 39.07 13.91 24.65
CA SER A 240 39.33 13.92 23.20
C SER A 240 39.02 12.58 22.53
N ASP A 241 38.64 11.56 23.32
CA ASP A 241 38.40 10.20 22.84
C ASP A 241 36.96 10.02 22.32
N PHE A 242 36.84 9.30 21.21
CA PHE A 242 35.55 8.95 20.65
C PHE A 242 34.89 7.80 21.45
N ASP A 243 33.57 7.74 21.44
CA ASP A 243 32.82 6.65 22.03
C ASP A 243 33.30 5.29 21.47
N PRO A 244 33.75 4.35 22.34
CA PRO A 244 34.34 3.08 21.93
C PRO A 244 33.32 2.17 21.22
N GLU A 245 32.02 2.27 21.52
CA GLU A 245 30.96 1.53 20.83
C GLU A 245 30.80 2.05 19.39
N CYS A 246 30.86 3.37 19.20
CA CYS A 246 30.78 3.98 17.88
C CYS A 246 32.01 3.67 17.01
N VAL A 247 33.22 3.66 17.57
CA VAL A 247 34.46 3.37 16.83
C VAL A 247 34.49 1.92 16.29
N ARG A 248 33.82 0.99 16.96
CA ARG A 248 33.73 -0.42 16.52
C ARG A 248 32.75 -0.64 15.38
N THR A 249 31.89 0.33 15.11
CA THR A 249 30.84 0.26 14.07
C THR A 249 30.90 1.50 13.16
N SER A 250 29.87 1.76 12.35
CA SER A 250 29.77 3.02 11.61
C SER A 250 29.05 4.09 12.46
N PRO A 251 29.42 5.40 12.32
CA PRO A 251 28.73 6.48 13.03
C PRO A 251 27.21 6.49 12.76
N SER A 252 26.80 6.21 11.51
CA SER A 252 25.39 6.17 11.11
C SER A 252 24.63 5.06 11.78
N LEU A 253 25.22 3.85 11.92
CA LEU A 253 24.60 2.71 12.58
C LEU A 253 24.49 2.90 14.08
N TYR A 254 25.54 3.47 14.71
CA TYR A 254 25.54 3.86 16.12
C TYR A 254 24.45 4.90 16.40
N PHE A 255 24.36 5.96 15.56
CA PHE A 255 23.35 6.99 15.70
C PHE A 255 21.94 6.42 15.64
N TRP A 256 21.69 5.47 14.71
CA TRP A 256 20.42 4.79 14.58
C TRP A 256 20.01 3.99 15.81
N TYR A 257 20.85 3.05 16.23
CA TYR A 257 20.51 2.15 17.33
C TYR A 257 20.60 2.77 18.71
N ARG A 258 21.60 3.61 18.96
CA ARG A 258 21.88 4.12 20.32
C ARG A 258 21.30 5.49 20.60
N LEU A 259 21.29 6.39 19.64
CA LEU A 259 20.82 7.76 19.86
C LEU A 259 19.32 7.92 19.55
N ILE A 260 18.81 7.30 18.50
CA ILE A 260 17.42 7.42 18.10
C ILE A 260 16.56 6.38 18.80
N LEU A 261 16.81 5.11 18.50
CA LEU A 261 15.98 4.01 19.00
C LEU A 261 16.23 3.70 20.48
N LYS A 262 17.45 4.00 20.97
CA LYS A 262 17.96 3.51 22.27
C LYS A 262 17.70 2.00 22.42
N ALA A 263 17.96 1.25 21.32
CA ALA A 263 17.57 -0.13 21.19
C ALA A 263 18.11 -1.00 22.30
N SER A 264 17.25 -1.86 22.83
CA SER A 264 17.61 -2.91 23.79
C SER A 264 18.33 -4.07 23.09
N ASP A 265 19.13 -4.82 23.83
CA ASP A 265 19.85 -5.97 23.27
C ASP A 265 18.91 -7.14 22.94
N ARG A 266 17.75 -7.22 23.62
CA ARG A 266 16.72 -8.25 23.39
C ARG A 266 15.33 -7.62 23.35
N ILE A 267 14.41 -8.28 22.64
CA ILE A 267 13.01 -7.87 22.60
C ILE A 267 12.34 -7.95 23.99
N GLU A 268 12.82 -8.83 24.85
CA GLU A 268 12.27 -9.07 26.19
C GLU A 268 12.63 -7.98 27.20
N ASP A 269 13.73 -7.24 26.96
CA ASP A 269 14.22 -6.22 27.91
C ASP A 269 13.23 -5.04 28.02
N GLY A 270 12.38 -4.84 27.00
CA GLY A 270 11.30 -3.86 27.04
C GLY A 270 11.81 -2.43 27.27
N GLY A 271 11.08 -1.68 28.06
CA GLY A 271 11.43 -0.33 28.51
C GLY A 271 10.29 0.66 28.39
N LEU A 272 10.51 1.86 28.94
CA LEU A 272 9.56 2.96 28.77
C LEU A 272 9.69 3.60 27.38
N PRO A 273 8.61 4.17 26.82
CA PRO A 273 8.67 4.90 25.57
C PRO A 273 9.77 5.96 25.57
N VAL A 274 10.58 5.99 24.53
CA VAL A 274 11.72 6.92 24.40
C VAL A 274 11.18 8.35 24.21
N PHE A 275 11.41 9.20 25.22
CA PHE A 275 10.87 10.56 25.26
C PHE A 275 11.22 11.39 24.00
N SER A 276 12.44 11.23 23.49
CA SER A 276 12.88 11.92 22.27
C SER A 276 12.09 11.55 21.02
N LEU A 277 11.42 10.38 20.98
CA LEU A 277 10.58 9.94 19.87
C LEU A 277 9.10 10.27 20.09
N ASN A 278 8.67 10.46 21.33
CA ASN A 278 7.27 10.75 21.66
C ASN A 278 6.80 12.08 21.07
N LEU A 279 7.64 13.13 21.14
CA LEU A 279 7.31 14.43 20.57
C LEU A 279 7.22 14.40 19.04
N PRO A 280 8.17 13.84 18.29
CA PRO A 280 8.04 13.65 16.85
C PRO A 280 6.80 12.81 16.46
N LEU A 281 6.45 11.78 17.23
CA LEU A 281 5.25 10.98 16.99
C LEU A 281 3.98 11.83 17.17
N LEU A 282 3.92 12.65 18.23
CA LEU A 282 2.82 13.57 18.44
C LEU A 282 2.70 14.57 17.27
N VAL A 283 3.82 15.18 16.87
CA VAL A 283 3.86 16.11 15.74
C VAL A 283 3.38 15.45 14.45
N SER A 284 3.80 14.21 14.20
CA SER A 284 3.33 13.46 13.02
C SER A 284 1.82 13.24 13.05
N TRP A 285 1.23 12.82 14.17
CA TRP A 285 -0.22 12.67 14.28
C TRP A 285 -0.97 14.00 14.19
N CYS A 286 -0.40 15.08 14.74
CA CYS A 286 -0.96 16.42 14.57
C CYS A 286 -0.96 16.87 13.10
N LEU A 287 0.11 16.59 12.34
CA LEU A 287 0.18 16.89 10.91
C LEU A 287 -0.88 16.12 10.11
N VAL A 288 -0.97 14.80 10.33
CA VAL A 288 -1.99 13.97 9.68
C VAL A 288 -3.39 14.46 10.05
N GLY A 289 -3.62 14.79 11.33
CA GLY A 289 -4.88 15.33 11.83
C GLY A 289 -5.26 16.67 11.19
N ALA A 290 -4.30 17.59 11.08
CA ALA A 290 -4.51 18.88 10.43
C ALA A 290 -4.89 18.72 8.95
N PHE A 291 -4.26 17.74 8.25
CA PHE A 291 -4.57 17.46 6.86
C PHE A 291 -5.94 16.80 6.66
N MET A 292 -6.46 16.11 7.67
CA MET A 292 -7.71 15.33 7.57
C MET A 292 -8.90 15.94 8.32
N ILE A 293 -8.72 17.02 9.11
CA ILE A 293 -9.77 17.56 10.00
C ILE A 293 -11.06 18.01 9.27
N ASN A 294 -10.93 18.45 8.02
CA ASN A 294 -12.06 18.80 7.16
C ASN A 294 -12.46 17.64 6.22
N GLY A 295 -12.05 16.42 6.53
CA GLY A 295 -12.31 15.22 5.75
C GLY A 295 -11.67 15.27 4.36
N LEU A 296 -12.29 14.60 3.41
CA LEU A 296 -11.76 14.41 2.05
C LEU A 296 -11.44 15.72 1.31
N LYS A 297 -12.15 16.82 1.59
CA LYS A 297 -11.86 18.12 0.95
C LYS A 297 -10.46 18.64 1.27
N SER A 298 -9.99 18.45 2.51
CA SER A 298 -8.64 18.86 2.92
C SER A 298 -7.61 17.89 2.37
N THR A 299 -7.86 16.58 2.53
CA THR A 299 -6.99 15.50 2.06
C THR A 299 -6.64 15.65 0.58
N ARG A 300 -7.63 15.90 -0.29
CA ARG A 300 -7.41 16.10 -1.73
C ARG A 300 -6.44 17.24 -2.04
N LYS A 301 -6.67 18.41 -1.42
CA LYS A 301 -5.82 19.59 -1.65
C LYS A 301 -4.38 19.32 -1.21
N VAL A 302 -4.21 18.61 -0.09
CA VAL A 302 -2.89 18.21 0.40
C VAL A 302 -2.22 17.26 -0.59
N MET A 303 -2.92 16.26 -1.11
CA MET A 303 -2.37 15.32 -2.09
C MET A 303 -2.00 15.99 -3.42
N CYS A 304 -2.78 17.00 -3.86
CA CYS A 304 -2.43 17.80 -5.05
C CYS A 304 -1.10 18.56 -4.92
N VAL A 305 -0.64 18.84 -3.71
CA VAL A 305 0.66 19.45 -3.46
C VAL A 305 1.73 18.40 -3.18
N LEU A 306 1.39 17.43 -2.33
CA LEU A 306 2.33 16.43 -1.82
C LEU A 306 2.86 15.50 -2.92
N VAL A 307 1.98 15.03 -3.81
CA VAL A 307 2.35 14.06 -4.85
C VAL A 307 3.24 14.69 -5.94
N PRO A 308 2.93 15.86 -6.51
CA PRO A 308 3.85 16.51 -7.43
C PRO A 308 5.20 16.88 -6.79
N ALA A 309 5.19 17.36 -5.54
CA ALA A 309 6.43 17.64 -4.80
C ALA A 309 7.27 16.38 -4.63
N LEU A 310 6.65 15.24 -4.33
CA LEU A 310 7.29 13.94 -4.24
C LEU A 310 8.02 13.57 -5.54
N TYR A 311 7.32 13.64 -6.68
CA TYR A 311 7.95 13.33 -7.98
C TYR A 311 9.06 14.29 -8.35
N PHE A 312 8.92 15.57 -8.00
CA PHE A 312 10.00 16.55 -8.20
C PHE A 312 11.26 16.15 -7.42
N ILE A 313 11.11 15.76 -6.15
CA ILE A 313 12.25 15.31 -5.33
C ILE A 313 12.87 14.03 -5.90
N ILE A 314 12.05 13.07 -6.35
CA ILE A 314 12.52 11.83 -6.99
C ILE A 314 13.36 12.15 -8.23
N LEU A 315 12.92 13.08 -9.07
CA LEU A 315 13.65 13.48 -10.27
C LEU A 315 14.98 14.18 -9.92
N CYS A 316 15.02 15.01 -8.87
CA CYS A 316 16.26 15.60 -8.37
C CYS A 316 17.27 14.53 -7.94
N PHE A 317 16.80 13.50 -7.20
CA PHE A 317 17.66 12.38 -6.80
C PHE A 317 18.10 11.54 -8.00
N LEU A 318 17.22 11.25 -8.93
CA LEU A 318 17.55 10.49 -10.13
C LEU A 318 18.66 11.21 -10.92
N PHE A 319 18.48 12.50 -11.19
CA PHE A 319 19.47 13.28 -11.91
C PHE A 319 20.81 13.33 -11.17
N ARG A 320 20.79 13.60 -9.87
CA ARG A 320 22.02 13.66 -9.06
C ARG A 320 22.71 12.31 -8.95
N SER A 321 21.96 11.23 -8.76
CA SER A 321 22.51 9.89 -8.58
C SER A 321 23.26 9.37 -9.81
N LEU A 322 22.80 9.71 -11.01
CA LEU A 322 23.47 9.34 -12.25
C LEU A 322 24.85 10.02 -12.45
N LEU A 323 25.05 11.17 -11.79
CA LEU A 323 26.30 11.94 -11.87
C LEU A 323 27.33 11.52 -10.79
N LEU A 324 27.00 10.57 -9.91
CA LEU A 324 27.90 10.13 -8.85
C LEU A 324 28.92 9.12 -9.36
N GLU A 325 30.13 9.19 -8.82
CA GLU A 325 31.18 8.22 -9.07
C GLU A 325 30.78 6.84 -8.53
N GLY A 326 30.86 5.77 -9.37
CA GLY A 326 30.38 4.44 -9.00
C GLY A 326 28.90 4.19 -9.26
N ALA A 327 28.10 5.19 -9.66
CA ALA A 327 26.70 5.00 -10.07
C ALA A 327 26.56 3.98 -11.22
N ALA A 328 27.52 3.97 -12.14
CA ALA A 328 27.54 3.00 -13.24
C ALA A 328 27.55 1.53 -12.76
N PHE A 329 28.23 1.24 -11.65
CA PHE A 329 28.24 -0.09 -11.04
C PHE A 329 26.85 -0.47 -10.52
N GLY A 330 26.19 0.43 -9.80
CA GLY A 330 24.82 0.21 -9.32
C GLY A 330 23.82 0.04 -10.48
N PHE A 331 23.92 0.87 -11.50
CA PHE A 331 23.08 0.80 -12.69
C PHE A 331 23.29 -0.49 -13.49
N GLN A 332 24.55 -0.93 -13.68
CA GLN A 332 24.86 -2.23 -14.30
C GLN A 332 24.25 -3.39 -13.51
N HIS A 333 24.26 -3.31 -12.17
CA HIS A 333 23.66 -4.34 -11.33
C HIS A 333 22.13 -4.38 -11.46
N LEU A 334 21.47 -3.25 -11.64
CA LEU A 334 20.04 -3.17 -11.95
C LEU A 334 19.72 -3.80 -13.31
N LEU A 335 20.57 -3.59 -14.31
CA LEU A 335 20.39 -4.17 -15.65
C LEU A 335 20.79 -5.65 -15.74
N LEU A 336 21.42 -6.19 -14.70
CA LEU A 336 21.85 -7.57 -14.67
C LEU A 336 20.65 -8.51 -14.75
N ALA A 337 20.57 -9.31 -15.83
CA ALA A 337 19.58 -10.35 -16.00
C ALA A 337 20.15 -11.70 -15.51
N LYS A 338 19.51 -12.28 -14.49
CA LYS A 338 19.80 -13.64 -14.02
C LYS A 338 18.67 -14.56 -14.45
N ILE A 339 18.88 -15.35 -15.49
CA ILE A 339 17.88 -16.29 -16.00
C ILE A 339 17.46 -17.30 -14.90
N SER A 340 18.38 -17.70 -14.01
CA SER A 340 18.06 -18.56 -12.87
C SER A 340 17.01 -17.99 -11.93
N ALA A 341 16.88 -16.66 -11.82
CA ALA A 341 15.84 -16.02 -11.00
C ALA A 341 14.44 -16.21 -11.58
N MET A 342 14.32 -16.33 -12.91
CA MET A 342 13.02 -16.55 -13.57
C MET A 342 12.44 -17.94 -13.29
N TYR A 343 13.29 -18.93 -13.00
CA TYR A 343 12.87 -20.29 -12.61
C TYR A 343 12.69 -20.45 -11.10
N ASN A 344 13.06 -19.45 -10.30
CA ASN A 344 12.95 -19.51 -8.86
C ASN A 344 11.56 -19.06 -8.38
N MET A 345 10.75 -20.01 -7.91
CA MET A 345 9.39 -19.73 -7.39
C MET A 345 9.38 -18.72 -6.22
N SER A 346 10.46 -18.64 -5.44
CA SER A 346 10.57 -17.66 -4.36
C SER A 346 10.57 -16.21 -4.87
N VAL A 347 11.15 -15.95 -6.05
CA VAL A 347 11.17 -14.60 -6.66
C VAL A 347 9.76 -14.22 -7.14
N TRP A 348 9.03 -15.15 -7.75
CA TRP A 348 7.64 -14.94 -8.18
C TRP A 348 6.72 -14.66 -6.99
N TYR A 349 6.90 -15.43 -5.92
CA TYR A 349 6.15 -15.22 -4.68
C TYR A 349 6.41 -13.83 -4.08
N GLN A 350 7.69 -13.44 -3.94
CA GLN A 350 8.05 -12.14 -3.40
C GLN A 350 7.56 -10.99 -4.30
N ALA A 351 7.68 -11.12 -5.62
CA ALA A 351 7.17 -10.13 -6.56
C ALA A 351 5.65 -10.04 -6.54
N GLY A 352 4.93 -11.17 -6.44
CA GLY A 352 3.48 -11.19 -6.30
C GLY A 352 2.99 -10.47 -5.05
N ASN A 353 3.55 -10.82 -3.90
CA ASN A 353 3.25 -10.12 -2.65
C ASN A 353 3.56 -8.62 -2.74
N GLN A 354 4.70 -8.29 -3.36
CA GLN A 354 5.09 -6.89 -3.56
C GLN A 354 4.06 -6.11 -4.38
N VAL A 355 3.48 -6.70 -5.43
CA VAL A 355 2.41 -6.08 -6.23
C VAL A 355 1.16 -5.84 -5.38
N LEU A 356 0.70 -6.83 -4.60
CA LEU A 356 -0.46 -6.69 -3.73
C LEU A 356 -0.27 -5.56 -2.70
N PHE A 357 0.92 -5.50 -2.09
CA PHE A 357 1.27 -4.46 -1.13
C PHE A 357 1.44 -3.09 -1.77
N ALA A 358 2.09 -3.00 -2.93
CA ALA A 358 2.32 -1.75 -3.64
C ALA A 358 1.01 -1.07 -4.03
N LEU A 359 0.05 -1.83 -4.56
CA LEU A 359 -1.28 -1.33 -4.88
C LEU A 359 -2.18 -1.15 -3.65
N GLY A 360 -1.81 -1.72 -2.50
CA GLY A 360 -2.54 -1.58 -1.24
C GLY A 360 -3.84 -2.33 -1.18
N LEU A 361 -3.93 -3.45 -1.90
CA LEU A 361 -5.11 -4.30 -1.96
C LEU A 361 -5.38 -4.99 -0.61
N GLY A 362 -6.64 -5.23 -0.31
CA GLY A 362 -7.09 -5.89 0.91
C GLY A 362 -7.07 -5.03 2.17
N PHE A 363 -6.54 -3.81 2.13
CA PHE A 363 -6.52 -2.89 3.28
C PHE A 363 -7.76 -1.99 3.36
N GLY A 364 -8.49 -1.82 2.27
CA GLY A 364 -9.70 -1.02 2.17
C GLY A 364 -9.57 0.45 1.75
N PRO A 365 -8.39 1.10 1.65
CA PRO A 365 -8.29 2.47 1.18
C PRO A 365 -8.73 2.65 -0.26
N VAL A 366 -8.39 1.72 -1.16
CA VAL A 366 -8.83 1.73 -2.56
C VAL A 366 -10.35 1.79 -2.65
N VAL A 367 -11.04 0.93 -1.90
CA VAL A 367 -12.51 0.93 -1.78
C VAL A 367 -13.03 2.25 -1.21
N SER A 368 -12.38 2.76 -0.13
CA SER A 368 -12.81 3.97 0.56
C SER A 368 -12.57 5.26 -0.21
N LEU A 369 -11.67 5.27 -1.19
CA LEU A 369 -11.43 6.41 -2.08
C LEU A 369 -12.32 6.34 -3.33
N SER A 370 -12.46 5.15 -3.91
CA SER A 370 -13.24 4.94 -5.14
C SER A 370 -14.74 5.18 -4.98
N LEU A 371 -15.28 5.11 -3.76
CA LEU A 371 -16.70 5.44 -3.49
C LEU A 371 -17.05 6.91 -3.82
N HIS A 372 -16.05 7.78 -3.91
CA HIS A 372 -16.22 9.19 -4.24
C HIS A 372 -16.10 9.50 -5.75
N VAL A 373 -15.79 8.51 -6.57
CA VAL A 373 -15.72 8.64 -8.04
C VAL A 373 -17.11 8.80 -8.62
N HIS A 374 -17.24 9.61 -9.68
CA HIS A 374 -18.52 9.79 -10.36
C HIS A 374 -18.97 8.48 -11.00
N PRO A 375 -20.25 8.07 -10.90
CA PRO A 375 -20.72 6.79 -11.42
C PRO A 375 -20.49 6.59 -12.93
N SER A 376 -20.57 7.66 -13.72
CA SER A 376 -20.40 7.57 -15.20
C SER A 376 -18.94 7.44 -15.66
N THR A 377 -17.97 7.55 -14.76
CA THR A 377 -16.55 7.41 -15.13
C THR A 377 -16.09 5.96 -15.00
N SER A 378 -15.42 5.44 -16.03
CA SER A 378 -14.86 4.10 -15.99
C SER A 378 -13.64 4.04 -15.07
N CYS A 379 -13.75 3.32 -13.95
CA CYS A 379 -12.62 3.11 -13.04
C CYS A 379 -11.58 2.10 -13.60
N LEU A 380 -11.86 1.41 -14.69
CA LEU A 380 -10.88 0.56 -15.37
C LEU A 380 -9.70 1.39 -15.92
N SER A 381 -9.99 2.52 -16.56
CA SER A 381 -8.94 3.42 -17.05
C SER A 381 -8.13 4.03 -15.92
N ASP A 382 -8.77 4.29 -14.79
CA ASP A 382 -8.13 4.89 -13.63
C ASP A 382 -7.21 3.88 -12.93
N GLY A 383 -7.65 2.62 -12.77
CA GLY A 383 -6.82 1.54 -12.23
C GLY A 383 -5.62 1.21 -13.13
N PHE A 384 -5.80 1.25 -14.46
CA PHE A 384 -4.69 1.08 -15.39
C PHE A 384 -3.68 2.24 -15.29
N LEU A 385 -4.16 3.47 -15.19
CA LEU A 385 -3.32 4.65 -15.00
C LEU A 385 -2.56 4.59 -13.68
N GLU A 386 -3.21 4.19 -12.59
CA GLU A 386 -2.55 4.00 -11.29
C GLU A 386 -1.43 2.96 -11.36
N ALA A 387 -1.66 1.83 -12.03
CA ALA A 387 -0.64 0.83 -12.24
C ALA A 387 0.55 1.35 -13.06
N LEU A 388 0.31 2.17 -14.10
CA LEU A 388 1.36 2.82 -14.87
C LEU A 388 2.15 3.83 -14.03
N VAL A 389 1.48 4.61 -13.20
CA VAL A 389 2.13 5.56 -12.29
C VAL A 389 2.94 4.83 -11.23
N ASN A 390 2.44 3.71 -10.71
CA ASN A 390 3.18 2.84 -9.80
C ASN A 390 4.44 2.28 -10.48
N LEU A 391 4.34 1.83 -11.74
CA LEU A 391 5.50 1.41 -12.51
C LEU A 391 6.50 2.55 -12.73
N PHE A 392 6.02 3.75 -13.04
CA PHE A 392 6.88 4.94 -13.18
C PHE A 392 7.62 5.28 -11.88
N SER A 393 6.99 5.07 -10.72
CA SER A 393 7.63 5.27 -9.43
C SER A 393 8.83 4.34 -9.19
N MET A 394 8.95 3.24 -9.95
CA MET A 394 10.13 2.36 -9.95
C MET A 394 11.42 3.06 -10.44
N LEU A 395 11.34 4.24 -11.05
CA LEU A 395 12.50 5.10 -11.30
C LEU A 395 13.23 5.50 -10.01
N LEU A 396 12.51 5.54 -8.89
CA LEU A 396 13.11 5.71 -7.57
C LEU A 396 14.09 4.57 -7.25
N VAL A 397 13.75 3.35 -7.65
CA VAL A 397 14.62 2.19 -7.48
C VAL A 397 15.91 2.36 -8.28
N THR A 398 15.85 2.91 -9.48
CA THR A 398 17.04 3.22 -10.29
C THR A 398 17.97 4.19 -9.56
N SER A 399 17.44 5.29 -9.00
CA SER A 399 18.24 6.23 -8.22
C SER A 399 18.84 5.58 -6.97
N ALA A 400 18.08 4.69 -6.31
CA ALA A 400 18.55 3.96 -5.14
C ALA A 400 19.73 3.02 -5.48
N PHE A 401 19.69 2.32 -6.62
CA PHE A 401 20.81 1.49 -7.09
C PHE A 401 22.06 2.32 -7.39
N CYS A 402 21.90 3.48 -8.02
CA CYS A 402 23.02 4.38 -8.30
C CYS A 402 23.65 4.95 -7.03
N ILE A 403 22.82 5.38 -6.06
CA ILE A 403 23.28 5.90 -4.76
C ILE A 403 24.00 4.81 -3.98
N LEU A 404 23.47 3.61 -3.96
CA LEU A 404 24.10 2.49 -3.26
C LEU A 404 25.39 2.04 -3.94
N GLY A 405 25.47 2.12 -5.27
CA GLY A 405 26.69 1.90 -6.03
C GLY A 405 27.79 2.90 -5.63
N TYR A 406 27.43 4.19 -5.52
CA TYR A 406 28.31 5.23 -5.01
C TYR A 406 28.75 4.95 -3.56
N TRP A 407 27.81 4.69 -2.65
CA TRP A 407 28.08 4.35 -1.26
C TRP A 407 29.07 3.19 -1.13
N ALA A 408 28.81 2.08 -1.85
CA ALA A 408 29.68 0.91 -1.83
C ALA A 408 31.08 1.21 -2.37
N THR A 409 31.20 2.08 -3.39
CA THR A 409 32.49 2.54 -3.94
C THR A 409 33.26 3.33 -2.91
N VAL A 410 32.62 4.32 -2.25
CA VAL A 410 33.27 5.15 -1.22
C VAL A 410 33.72 4.31 -0.01
N ILE A 411 32.86 3.40 0.47
CA ILE A 411 33.22 2.48 1.58
C ILE A 411 34.39 1.57 1.20
N THR A 412 34.41 1.11 -0.05
CA THR A 412 35.54 0.27 -0.55
C THR A 412 36.83 1.08 -0.61
N HIS A 413 36.78 2.36 -1.02
CA HIS A 413 37.94 3.25 -1.02
C HIS A 413 38.47 3.47 0.39
N HIS A 414 37.62 3.85 1.35
CA HIS A 414 38.01 4.02 2.76
C HIS A 414 38.57 2.74 3.38
N CYS A 415 37.99 1.58 3.02
CA CYS A 415 38.50 0.28 3.46
C CYS A 415 39.92 0.03 2.93
N ASN A 416 40.18 0.33 1.64
CA ASN A 416 41.49 0.18 1.03
C ASN A 416 42.54 1.12 1.65
N GLU A 417 42.18 2.39 1.94
CA GLU A 417 43.03 3.36 2.64
C GLU A 417 43.44 2.86 4.02
N LYS A 418 42.45 2.44 4.85
CA LYS A 418 42.73 1.90 6.20
C LYS A 418 43.61 0.65 6.14
N ASN A 419 43.40 -0.21 5.15
CA ASN A 419 44.22 -1.39 4.97
C ASN A 419 45.64 -1.07 4.52
N ALA A 420 45.83 -0.05 3.63
CA ALA A 420 47.15 0.43 3.22
C ALA A 420 47.93 0.98 4.39
N GLU A 421 47.32 1.83 5.24
CA GLU A 421 47.92 2.34 6.46
C GLU A 421 48.28 1.24 7.45
N ALA A 422 47.37 0.25 7.64
CA ALA A 422 47.62 -0.88 8.53
C ALA A 422 48.80 -1.73 8.04
N LEU A 423 48.86 -1.99 6.73
CA LEU A 423 49.96 -2.74 6.12
C LEU A 423 51.29 -1.98 6.24
N ALA A 424 51.29 -0.66 6.00
CA ALA A 424 52.50 0.19 6.19
C ALA A 424 53.01 0.07 7.63
N LYS A 425 52.12 0.15 8.64
CA LYS A 425 52.50 -0.03 10.06
C LYS A 425 53.04 -1.45 10.34
N LEU A 426 52.47 -2.51 9.74
CA LEU A 426 52.92 -3.90 9.90
C LEU A 426 54.30 -4.13 9.27
N VAL A 427 54.57 -3.49 8.13
CA VAL A 427 55.89 -3.52 7.49
C VAL A 427 56.92 -2.82 8.39
N THR A 428 56.63 -1.64 8.92
CA THR A 428 57.56 -0.91 9.82
C THR A 428 57.85 -1.68 11.12
N LEU A 429 56.85 -2.48 11.58
CA LEU A 429 56.98 -3.36 12.77
C LEU A 429 57.68 -4.68 12.48
N GLY A 430 58.06 -4.96 11.22
CA GLY A 430 58.70 -6.21 10.80
C GLY A 430 57.84 -7.47 10.95
N LYS A 431 56.52 -7.35 11.05
CA LYS A 431 55.57 -8.46 11.21
C LYS A 431 55.16 -9.12 9.92
N LEU A 432 55.43 -8.51 8.76
CA LEU A 432 55.10 -9.04 7.46
C LEU A 432 56.37 -9.65 6.79
N PRO A 433 56.26 -10.90 6.22
CA PRO A 433 57.36 -11.45 5.47
C PRO A 433 57.60 -10.64 4.19
N VAL A 434 58.86 -10.61 3.69
CA VAL A 434 59.25 -9.83 2.51
C VAL A 434 58.40 -10.16 1.26
N ALA A 435 57.98 -11.42 1.11
CA ALA A 435 57.10 -11.86 0.04
C ALA A 435 55.66 -11.24 0.09
N ALA A 436 55.27 -10.66 1.24
CA ALA A 436 53.96 -10.03 1.45
C ALA A 436 54.09 -8.49 1.55
N HIS A 437 55.25 -7.94 1.22
CA HIS A 437 55.45 -6.47 1.24
C HIS A 437 54.64 -5.82 0.14
N PRO A 438 53.84 -4.82 0.45
CA PRO A 438 53.10 -4.04 -0.54
C PRO A 438 54.06 -3.21 -1.41
N PRO A 439 53.66 -2.86 -2.65
CA PRO A 439 54.41 -1.92 -3.48
C PRO A 439 54.49 -0.56 -2.82
N PRO A 440 55.56 0.22 -3.04
CA PRO A 440 55.78 1.54 -2.41
C PRO A 440 54.65 2.53 -2.70
N ASP A 441 54.07 2.42 -3.91
CA ASP A 441 52.98 3.33 -4.37
C ASP A 441 51.62 3.01 -3.75
N LEU A 442 51.55 1.96 -2.88
CA LEU A 442 50.25 1.57 -2.25
C LEU A 442 49.70 2.65 -1.34
N VAL A 443 50.57 3.40 -0.66
CA VAL A 443 50.15 4.45 0.27
C VAL A 443 49.66 5.70 -0.47
N ASP A 444 50.25 5.97 -1.63
CA ASP A 444 49.89 7.12 -2.45
C ASP A 444 48.60 6.89 -3.26
N ASN A 445 48.37 5.64 -3.73
CA ASN A 445 47.18 5.27 -4.52
C ASN A 445 46.51 3.98 -3.99
N PRO A 446 45.98 3.96 -2.76
CA PRO A 446 45.47 2.76 -2.13
C PRO A 446 44.25 2.16 -2.88
N THR A 447 43.42 2.98 -3.50
CA THR A 447 42.16 2.59 -4.13
C THR A 447 42.34 1.73 -5.36
N SER A 448 43.33 2.05 -6.21
CA SER A 448 43.60 1.32 -7.47
C SER A 448 44.56 0.15 -7.27
N ILE A 449 45.56 0.29 -6.41
CA ILE A 449 46.67 -0.62 -6.28
C ILE A 449 46.35 -1.79 -5.31
N PHE A 450 45.65 -1.50 -4.19
CA PHE A 450 45.40 -2.53 -3.16
C PHE A 450 44.70 -3.77 -3.70
N SER A 451 43.62 -3.60 -4.46
CA SER A 451 42.82 -4.72 -4.97
C SER A 451 43.57 -5.55 -6.03
N SER A 452 44.34 -4.86 -6.90
CA SER A 452 45.17 -5.53 -7.93
C SER A 452 46.35 -6.28 -7.30
N TRP A 453 47.05 -5.64 -6.35
CA TRP A 453 48.15 -6.26 -5.59
C TRP A 453 47.66 -7.46 -4.79
N LEU A 454 46.53 -7.32 -4.02
CA LEU A 454 45.99 -8.43 -3.23
C LEU A 454 45.56 -9.62 -4.11
N SER A 455 45.08 -9.34 -5.33
CA SER A 455 44.70 -10.40 -6.27
C SER A 455 45.91 -11.12 -6.92
N SER A 456 47.07 -10.43 -7.03
CA SER A 456 48.31 -11.00 -7.58
C SER A 456 49.05 -11.91 -6.61
N LEU A 457 48.73 -11.83 -5.27
CA LEU A 457 49.41 -12.63 -4.27
C LEU A 457 49.06 -14.14 -4.36
N PRO A 458 50.05 -15.02 -4.15
CA PRO A 458 49.79 -16.47 -3.99
C PRO A 458 48.84 -16.77 -2.85
N ARG A 459 47.99 -17.80 -2.98
CA ARG A 459 46.94 -18.14 -1.98
C ARG A 459 47.43 -18.17 -0.53
N PRO A 460 48.58 -18.82 -0.17
CA PRO A 460 49.02 -18.86 1.23
C PRO A 460 49.42 -17.48 1.79
N ILE A 461 50.03 -16.63 0.96
CA ILE A 461 50.43 -15.28 1.37
C ILE A 461 49.19 -14.38 1.48
N LYS A 462 48.27 -14.50 0.53
CA LYS A 462 46.98 -13.77 0.55
C LYS A 462 46.18 -14.10 1.82
N SER A 463 46.08 -15.37 2.23
CA SER A 463 45.36 -15.74 3.47
C SER A 463 46.04 -15.18 4.72
N MET A 464 47.36 -15.09 4.74
CA MET A 464 48.14 -14.47 5.81
C MET A 464 47.88 -12.97 5.86
N VAL A 465 47.93 -12.25 4.74
CA VAL A 465 47.63 -10.82 4.68
C VAL A 465 46.19 -10.55 5.16
N LEU A 466 45.22 -11.35 4.71
CA LEU A 466 43.83 -11.26 5.10
C LEU A 466 43.56 -11.57 6.59
N SER A 467 44.51 -12.16 7.33
CA SER A 467 44.40 -12.28 8.78
C SER A 467 44.66 -10.98 9.52
N TYR A 468 45.38 -10.04 8.89
CA TYR A 468 45.71 -8.71 9.44
C TYR A 468 44.83 -7.59 8.91
N VAL A 469 44.28 -7.74 7.69
CA VAL A 469 43.47 -6.72 7.02
C VAL A 469 42.16 -7.31 6.50
N THR A 470 41.12 -6.48 6.37
CA THR A 470 39.81 -6.90 5.88
C THR A 470 39.77 -6.91 4.35
N GLU A 471 39.08 -7.89 3.76
CA GLU A 471 38.88 -7.91 2.31
C GLU A 471 37.88 -6.82 1.88
N CYS A 472 38.37 -5.82 1.14
CA CYS A 472 37.57 -4.72 0.60
C CYS A 472 37.05 -5.12 -0.80
N ASN A 473 35.89 -5.77 -0.86
CA ASN A 473 35.28 -6.19 -2.12
C ASN A 473 34.00 -5.41 -2.37
N LEU A 474 33.96 -4.63 -3.46
CA LEU A 474 32.84 -3.79 -3.86
C LEU A 474 31.52 -4.59 -3.94
N LYS A 475 31.51 -5.75 -4.59
CA LYS A 475 30.32 -6.62 -4.70
C LYS A 475 29.83 -7.11 -3.34
N LYS A 476 30.78 -7.45 -2.45
CA LYS A 476 30.47 -7.91 -1.09
C LYS A 476 29.89 -6.79 -0.23
N GLN A 477 30.40 -5.56 -0.33
CA GLN A 477 29.84 -4.40 0.35
C GLN A 477 28.43 -4.06 -0.17
N PHE A 478 28.25 -4.04 -1.48
CA PHE A 478 26.98 -3.79 -2.14
C PHE A 478 25.90 -4.82 -1.73
N SER A 479 26.26 -6.10 -1.58
CA SER A 479 25.32 -7.16 -1.18
C SER A 479 25.09 -7.29 0.32
N LYS A 480 25.87 -6.60 1.18
CA LYS A 480 25.68 -6.60 2.65
C LYS A 480 24.48 -5.79 3.14
N VAL A 481 23.88 -5.00 2.26
CA VAL A 481 22.75 -4.16 2.60
C VAL A 481 21.58 -5.03 3.05
N LYS A 482 21.11 -4.80 4.27
CA LYS A 482 20.05 -5.59 4.91
C LYS A 482 18.67 -4.97 4.66
N ALA A 483 17.65 -5.81 4.75
CA ALA A 483 16.25 -5.39 4.63
C ALA A 483 15.81 -4.46 5.77
N GLY A 484 14.82 -3.63 5.48
CA GLY A 484 14.11 -2.83 6.49
C GLY A 484 14.45 -1.34 6.51
N PRO A 485 14.03 -0.61 7.57
CA PRO A 485 14.25 0.82 7.69
C PRO A 485 15.74 1.22 7.74
N VAL A 486 16.62 0.32 8.15
CA VAL A 486 18.08 0.52 8.20
C VAL A 486 18.66 0.98 6.85
N ILE A 487 18.14 0.49 5.73
CA ILE A 487 18.57 0.99 4.40
C ILE A 487 18.42 2.51 4.30
N ALA A 488 17.25 3.02 4.68
CA ALA A 488 16.94 4.44 4.52
C ALA A 488 17.70 5.32 5.49
N PHE A 489 17.69 4.92 6.75
CA PHE A 489 18.17 5.73 7.85
C PHE A 489 19.65 5.51 8.18
N VAL A 490 20.26 4.49 7.60
CA VAL A 490 21.69 4.24 7.74
C VAL A 490 22.39 4.36 6.39
N ALA A 491 22.19 3.42 5.46
CA ALA A 491 22.98 3.37 4.23
C ALA A 491 22.78 4.58 3.32
N PHE A 492 21.53 5.05 3.12
CA PHE A 492 21.31 6.21 2.25
C PHE A 492 21.71 7.53 2.93
N LEU A 493 21.47 7.72 4.23
CA LEU A 493 21.94 8.93 4.93
C LEU A 493 23.47 8.97 5.02
N GLU A 494 24.12 7.83 5.22
CA GLU A 494 25.57 7.71 5.15
C GLU A 494 26.10 8.05 3.73
N ALA A 495 25.42 7.57 2.68
CA ALA A 495 25.75 7.95 1.31
C ALA A 495 25.62 9.47 1.09
N MET A 496 24.58 10.10 1.66
CA MET A 496 24.39 11.56 1.53
C MET A 496 25.49 12.35 2.26
N SER A 497 26.04 11.83 3.37
CA SER A 497 27.13 12.50 4.08
C SER A 497 28.43 12.56 3.27
N PHE A 498 28.63 11.66 2.32
CA PHE A 498 29.80 11.67 1.43
C PHE A 498 29.65 12.59 0.21
N ILE A 499 28.44 13.10 -0.07
CA ILE A 499 28.19 13.97 -1.22
C ILE A 499 28.44 15.44 -0.83
N PRO A 500 29.04 16.25 -1.69
CA PRO A 500 29.14 17.71 -1.46
C PRO A 500 27.75 18.30 -1.17
N TRP A 501 27.65 19.17 -0.16
CA TRP A 501 26.40 19.73 0.35
C TRP A 501 25.56 18.68 1.09
N SER A 502 26.21 17.86 1.90
CA SER A 502 25.62 16.72 2.64
C SER A 502 24.34 17.09 3.41
N VAL A 503 24.30 18.25 4.07
CA VAL A 503 23.12 18.75 4.79
C VAL A 503 21.91 18.91 3.87
N PHE A 504 22.10 19.52 2.70
CA PHE A 504 21.02 19.74 1.73
C PHE A 504 20.46 18.42 1.21
N TRP A 505 21.33 17.48 0.81
CA TRP A 505 20.89 16.18 0.29
C TRP A 505 20.24 15.30 1.36
N SER A 506 20.73 15.37 2.60
CA SER A 506 20.13 14.67 3.74
C SER A 506 18.75 15.21 4.06
N ILE A 507 18.56 16.54 4.09
CA ILE A 507 17.24 17.15 4.29
C ILE A 507 16.29 16.75 3.17
N LEU A 508 16.75 16.80 1.91
CA LEU A 508 15.92 16.45 0.76
C LEU A 508 15.48 14.96 0.80
N LEU A 509 16.39 14.05 1.21
CA LEU A 509 16.07 12.64 1.42
C LEU A 509 15.04 12.45 2.53
N LEU A 510 15.21 13.14 3.66
CA LEU A 510 14.25 13.06 4.77
C LEU A 510 12.88 13.63 4.41
N LEU A 511 12.83 14.70 3.61
CA LEU A 511 11.58 15.23 3.05
C LEU A 511 10.92 14.23 2.09
N LEU A 512 11.72 13.53 1.26
CA LEU A 512 11.21 12.44 0.42
C LEU A 512 10.56 11.34 1.25
N LEU A 513 11.26 10.88 2.29
CA LEU A 513 10.75 9.85 3.20
C LEU A 513 9.47 10.30 3.92
N LEU A 514 9.45 11.53 4.40
CA LEU A 514 8.31 12.11 5.10
C LEU A 514 7.09 12.22 4.18
N THR A 515 7.26 12.75 2.96
CA THR A 515 6.16 12.91 2.00
C THR A 515 5.55 11.58 1.58
N LEU A 516 6.39 10.56 1.28
CA LEU A 516 5.96 9.20 0.96
C LEU A 516 5.16 8.56 2.10
N ARG A 517 5.59 8.77 3.33
CA ARG A 517 4.92 8.18 4.50
C ARG A 517 3.65 8.90 4.88
N LEU A 518 3.65 10.23 4.87
CA LEU A 518 2.45 11.01 5.18
C LEU A 518 1.32 10.70 4.22
N SER A 519 1.58 10.62 2.91
CA SER A 519 0.57 10.27 1.92
C SER A 519 -0.03 8.89 2.19
N SER A 520 0.81 7.90 2.49
CA SER A 520 0.35 6.55 2.83
C SER A 520 -0.51 6.52 4.10
N VAL A 521 -0.05 7.17 5.18
CA VAL A 521 -0.79 7.21 6.46
C VAL A 521 -2.15 7.90 6.30
N ILE A 522 -2.21 8.99 5.53
CA ILE A 522 -3.48 9.67 5.22
C ILE A 522 -4.47 8.72 4.53
N GLY A 523 -4.00 7.92 3.56
CA GLY A 523 -4.84 6.92 2.88
C GLY A 523 -5.36 5.84 3.83
N PHE A 524 -4.51 5.29 4.70
CA PHE A 524 -4.92 4.33 5.74
C PHE A 524 -5.93 4.93 6.72
N MET A 525 -5.70 6.18 7.16
CA MET A 525 -6.64 6.86 8.06
C MET A 525 -7.98 7.13 7.40
N GLN A 526 -8.01 7.42 6.09
CA GLN A 526 -9.26 7.53 5.33
C GLN A 526 -10.01 6.18 5.32
N ALA A 527 -9.31 5.06 5.15
CA ALA A 527 -9.89 3.73 5.20
C ALA A 527 -10.43 3.33 6.59
N ILE A 528 -9.95 3.97 7.65
CA ILE A 528 -10.47 3.77 9.01
C ILE A 528 -11.67 4.68 9.27
N LEU A 529 -11.57 5.96 8.92
CA LEU A 529 -12.60 6.96 9.23
C LEU A 529 -13.87 6.75 8.39
N THR A 530 -13.75 6.40 7.10
CA THR A 530 -14.91 6.24 6.21
C THR A 530 -15.85 5.13 6.68
N PRO A 531 -15.40 3.87 6.95
CA PRO A 531 -16.31 2.83 7.43
C PRO A 531 -16.93 3.13 8.79
N LEU A 532 -16.22 3.84 9.69
CA LEU A 532 -16.77 4.25 10.97
C LEU A 532 -17.90 5.28 10.81
N GLN A 533 -17.75 6.22 9.88
CA GLN A 533 -18.79 7.20 9.56
C GLN A 533 -20.01 6.55 8.88
N ASP A 534 -19.80 5.54 8.06
CA ASP A 534 -20.87 4.82 7.38
C ASP A 534 -21.66 3.92 8.32
N THR A 535 -20.98 3.25 9.24
CA THR A 535 -21.61 2.30 10.17
C THR A 535 -22.41 3.00 11.27
N PHE A 536 -21.96 4.17 11.74
CA PHE A 536 -22.56 4.87 12.86
C PHE A 536 -23.03 6.27 12.48
N SER A 537 -24.34 6.49 12.44
CA SER A 537 -24.95 7.79 12.11
C SER A 537 -24.50 8.94 13.03
N SER A 538 -24.26 8.64 14.32
CA SER A 538 -23.74 9.62 15.29
C SER A 538 -22.33 10.12 14.90
N PHE A 539 -21.47 9.28 14.38
CA PHE A 539 -20.13 9.67 13.96
C PHE A 539 -20.15 10.53 12.70
N ARG A 540 -21.13 10.34 11.84
CA ARG A 540 -21.38 11.19 10.67
C ARG A 540 -21.69 12.65 11.06
N LYS A 541 -22.43 12.84 12.14
CA LYS A 541 -22.78 14.19 12.65
C LYS A 541 -21.56 14.90 13.25
N TYR A 542 -20.66 14.18 13.92
CA TYR A 542 -19.50 14.72 14.63
C TYR A 542 -18.16 14.27 14.03
N THR A 543 -18.01 14.38 12.70
CA THR A 543 -16.82 13.90 11.96
C THR A 543 -15.50 14.45 12.50
N LYS A 544 -15.45 15.75 12.85
CA LYS A 544 -14.23 16.37 13.40
C LYS A 544 -13.85 15.78 14.76
N LEU A 545 -14.83 15.54 15.62
CA LEU A 545 -14.59 14.93 16.93
C LEU A 545 -14.12 13.49 16.78
N LEU A 546 -14.76 12.71 15.90
CA LEU A 546 -14.33 11.35 15.58
C LEU A 546 -12.87 11.33 15.11
N THR A 547 -12.51 12.23 14.19
CA THR A 547 -11.13 12.34 13.68
C THR A 547 -10.16 12.58 14.84
N VAL A 548 -10.42 13.53 15.72
CA VAL A 548 -9.55 13.83 16.88
C VAL A 548 -9.45 12.62 17.82
N VAL A 549 -10.57 11.98 18.15
CA VAL A 549 -10.59 10.81 19.06
C VAL A 549 -9.78 9.66 18.48
N VAL A 550 -9.96 9.36 17.19
CA VAL A 550 -9.19 8.29 16.51
C VAL A 550 -7.71 8.62 16.52
N PHE A 551 -7.30 9.85 16.24
CA PHE A 551 -5.88 10.23 16.25
C PHE A 551 -5.26 10.19 17.64
N VAL A 552 -5.98 10.60 18.67
CA VAL A 552 -5.51 10.45 20.05
C VAL A 552 -5.33 8.97 20.42
N LEU A 553 -6.27 8.12 20.03
CA LEU A 553 -6.17 6.68 20.24
C LEU A 553 -4.95 6.09 19.50
N MET A 554 -4.77 6.47 18.22
CA MET A 554 -3.63 6.03 17.41
C MET A 554 -2.29 6.51 17.98
N PHE A 555 -2.22 7.73 18.52
CA PHE A 555 -1.04 8.24 19.21
C PHE A 555 -0.73 7.41 20.46
N LEU A 556 -1.72 7.20 21.32
CA LEU A 556 -1.53 6.43 22.56
C LEU A 556 -1.08 4.99 22.29
N CYS A 557 -1.71 4.31 21.34
CA CYS A 557 -1.29 2.97 20.93
C CYS A 557 0.09 2.97 20.23
N GLY A 558 0.39 4.03 19.48
CA GLY A 558 1.68 4.21 18.79
C GLY A 558 2.87 4.36 19.75
N LEU A 559 2.65 4.86 20.98
CA LEU A 559 3.69 4.95 22.02
C LEU A 559 4.30 3.59 22.38
N PHE A 560 3.57 2.51 22.18
CA PHE A 560 4.11 1.16 22.38
C PHE A 560 5.30 0.88 21.44
N PHE A 561 5.27 1.39 20.22
CA PHE A 561 6.34 1.18 19.25
C PHE A 561 7.52 2.16 19.38
N THR A 562 7.44 3.15 20.28
CA THR A 562 8.58 4.05 20.60
C THR A 562 9.45 3.54 21.76
N GLN A 563 9.17 2.34 22.29
CA GLN A 563 10.01 1.69 23.28
C GLN A 563 11.35 1.23 22.70
N PRO A 564 12.38 0.99 23.51
CA PRO A 564 13.68 0.46 23.06
C PRO A 564 13.59 -0.84 22.25
N SER A 565 12.63 -1.70 22.55
CA SER A 565 12.33 -2.94 21.81
C SER A 565 11.33 -2.73 20.67
N GLY A 566 10.82 -1.52 20.49
CA GLY A 566 9.72 -1.21 19.54
C GLY A 566 10.01 -1.60 18.10
N ILE A 567 11.26 -1.44 17.63
CA ILE A 567 11.67 -1.82 16.28
C ILE A 567 11.52 -3.34 16.05
N TYR A 568 11.73 -4.16 17.06
CA TYR A 568 11.62 -5.61 16.96
C TYR A 568 10.15 -6.04 16.82
N TYR A 569 9.24 -5.38 17.57
CA TYR A 569 7.80 -5.58 17.39
C TYR A 569 7.31 -5.13 16.01
N MET A 570 7.84 -4.00 15.49
CA MET A 570 7.52 -3.56 14.14
C MET A 570 7.98 -4.55 13.07
N SER A 571 9.20 -5.10 13.21
CA SER A 571 9.70 -6.14 12.29
C SER A 571 8.84 -7.39 12.35
N LEU A 572 8.41 -7.81 13.54
CA LEU A 572 7.52 -8.95 13.75
C LEU A 572 6.20 -8.78 12.98
N LEU A 573 5.57 -7.61 13.12
CA LEU A 573 4.30 -7.31 12.45
C LEU A 573 4.46 -7.16 10.94
N ASN A 574 5.49 -6.44 10.49
CA ASN A 574 5.67 -6.14 9.09
C ASN A 574 6.11 -7.36 8.26
N GLU A 575 6.99 -8.22 8.81
CA GLU A 575 7.57 -9.33 8.07
C GLU A 575 6.75 -10.62 8.16
N TYR A 576 6.11 -10.88 9.30
CA TYR A 576 5.48 -12.18 9.55
C TYR A 576 3.96 -12.13 9.62
N TRP A 577 3.39 -11.04 10.14
CA TRP A 577 1.95 -11.00 10.36
C TRP A 577 1.17 -10.44 9.17
N THR A 578 1.59 -9.31 8.58
CA THR A 578 0.77 -8.53 7.63
C THR A 578 0.43 -9.28 6.34
N VAL A 579 1.36 -10.08 5.80
CA VAL A 579 1.22 -10.75 4.49
C VAL A 579 0.07 -11.77 4.49
N PHE A 580 -0.03 -12.55 5.55
CA PHE A 580 -0.92 -13.72 5.60
C PHE A 580 -2.42 -13.35 5.61
N PRO A 581 -2.90 -12.46 6.50
CA PRO A 581 -4.31 -12.07 6.48
C PRO A 581 -4.71 -11.32 5.22
N ILE A 582 -3.83 -10.51 4.63
CA ILE A 582 -4.13 -9.76 3.41
C ILE A 582 -4.40 -10.68 2.23
N ILE A 583 -3.59 -11.71 2.02
CA ILE A 583 -3.83 -12.67 0.93
C ILE A 583 -5.19 -13.34 1.10
N ILE A 584 -5.58 -13.72 2.31
CA ILE A 584 -6.89 -14.32 2.59
C ILE A 584 -8.02 -13.32 2.29
N ILE A 585 -7.88 -12.07 2.72
CA ILE A 585 -8.86 -11.02 2.45
C ILE A 585 -9.05 -10.86 0.94
N ILE A 586 -7.98 -10.68 0.17
CA ILE A 586 -8.04 -10.49 -1.29
C ILE A 586 -8.65 -11.73 -1.99
N ILE A 587 -8.32 -12.95 -1.55
CA ILE A 587 -8.96 -14.17 -2.07
C ILE A 587 -10.48 -14.12 -1.86
N LEU A 588 -10.92 -13.76 -0.66
CA LEU A 588 -12.35 -13.72 -0.33
C LEU A 588 -13.06 -12.57 -1.05
N GLU A 589 -12.44 -11.41 -1.22
CA GLU A 589 -12.94 -10.31 -2.03
C GLU A 589 -13.13 -10.72 -3.49
N ASN A 590 -12.14 -11.41 -4.05
CA ASN A 590 -12.22 -11.94 -5.41
C ASN A 590 -13.35 -13.00 -5.52
N VAL A 591 -13.44 -13.92 -4.57
CA VAL A 591 -14.52 -14.95 -4.53
C VAL A 591 -15.90 -14.29 -4.38
N ALA A 592 -16.03 -13.25 -3.56
CA ALA A 592 -17.29 -12.52 -3.37
C ALA A 592 -17.80 -11.92 -4.69
N VAL A 593 -16.94 -11.28 -5.47
CA VAL A 593 -17.34 -10.66 -6.75
C VAL A 593 -17.47 -11.70 -7.86
N SER A 594 -16.49 -12.61 -7.98
CA SER A 594 -16.41 -13.51 -9.14
C SER A 594 -17.42 -14.66 -9.09
N TRP A 595 -17.63 -15.23 -7.90
CA TRP A 595 -18.43 -16.44 -7.75
C TRP A 595 -19.73 -16.21 -6.98
N ALA A 596 -19.70 -15.50 -5.84
CA ALA A 596 -20.91 -15.28 -5.04
C ALA A 596 -21.88 -14.30 -5.71
N TYR A 597 -21.38 -13.14 -6.20
CA TYR A 597 -22.17 -12.16 -6.94
C TYR A 597 -22.33 -12.56 -8.42
N ARG A 598 -21.42 -13.35 -8.97
CA ARG A 598 -21.19 -13.69 -10.38
C ARG A 598 -20.53 -12.52 -11.15
N ALA A 599 -19.29 -12.70 -11.58
CA ALA A 599 -18.50 -11.70 -12.29
C ALA A 599 -19.20 -11.11 -13.51
N ARG A 600 -19.94 -11.94 -14.27
CA ARG A 600 -20.69 -11.47 -15.45
C ARG A 600 -21.76 -10.45 -15.06
N ARG A 601 -22.56 -10.72 -14.04
CA ARG A 601 -23.59 -9.81 -13.55
C ARG A 601 -22.97 -8.52 -13.03
N PHE A 602 -21.85 -8.62 -12.31
CA PHE A 602 -21.14 -7.43 -11.80
C PHE A 602 -20.62 -6.56 -12.94
N LEU A 603 -20.08 -7.15 -14.00
CA LEU A 603 -19.61 -6.41 -15.21
C LEU A 603 -20.78 -5.81 -16.00
N GLU A 604 -21.93 -6.47 -16.08
CA GLU A 604 -23.15 -5.94 -16.68
C GLU A 604 -23.67 -4.72 -15.90
N ASP A 605 -23.69 -4.78 -14.57
CA ASP A 605 -24.05 -3.63 -13.73
C ASP A 605 -23.10 -2.43 -13.92
N LEU A 606 -21.80 -2.69 -14.06
CA LEU A 606 -20.81 -1.65 -14.37
C LEU A 606 -21.01 -1.08 -15.76
N ALA A 607 -21.32 -1.92 -16.74
CA ALA A 607 -21.61 -1.49 -18.12
C ALA A 607 -22.82 -0.56 -18.18
N ILE A 608 -23.88 -0.86 -17.42
CA ILE A 608 -25.05 0.01 -17.27
C ILE A 608 -24.66 1.35 -16.63
N MET A 609 -23.83 1.32 -15.60
CA MET A 609 -23.40 2.51 -14.87
C MET A 609 -22.51 3.43 -15.73
N TRP A 610 -21.64 2.87 -16.58
CA TRP A 610 -20.69 3.62 -17.40
C TRP A 610 -21.19 3.93 -18.81
N GLY A 611 -22.25 3.28 -19.28
CA GLY A 611 -22.75 3.40 -20.66
C GLY A 611 -21.85 2.75 -21.70
N SER A 612 -20.92 1.88 -21.30
CA SER A 612 -19.97 1.19 -22.20
C SER A 612 -19.77 -0.26 -21.75
N PRO A 613 -19.64 -1.23 -22.69
CA PRO A 613 -19.49 -2.64 -22.34
C PRO A 613 -18.15 -2.88 -21.63
N ALA A 614 -18.18 -3.68 -20.58
CA ALA A 614 -17.00 -4.14 -19.89
C ALA A 614 -16.29 -5.26 -20.66
N SER A 615 -14.97 -5.33 -20.57
CA SER A 615 -14.16 -6.30 -21.31
C SER A 615 -14.38 -7.73 -20.82
N LEU A 616 -14.65 -8.67 -21.71
CA LEU A 616 -14.72 -10.10 -21.41
C LEU A 616 -13.40 -10.69 -20.88
N ILE A 617 -12.26 -10.06 -21.19
CA ILE A 617 -10.95 -10.46 -20.69
C ILE A 617 -10.93 -10.38 -19.17
N ILE A 618 -11.48 -9.32 -18.59
CA ILE A 618 -11.55 -9.11 -17.15
C ILE A 618 -12.35 -10.22 -16.46
N HIS A 619 -13.43 -10.68 -17.08
CA HIS A 619 -14.18 -11.82 -16.57
C HIS A 619 -13.30 -13.06 -16.43
N GLY A 620 -12.50 -13.39 -17.45
CA GLY A 620 -11.57 -14.52 -17.40
C GLY A 620 -10.48 -14.35 -16.33
N LEU A 621 -9.95 -13.12 -16.20
CA LEU A 621 -8.94 -12.81 -15.19
C LEU A 621 -9.49 -12.97 -13.76
N TRP A 622 -10.69 -12.47 -13.48
CA TRP A 622 -11.30 -12.57 -12.15
C TRP A 622 -11.75 -13.98 -11.78
N CYS A 623 -12.32 -14.73 -12.73
CA CYS A 623 -12.88 -16.05 -12.44
C CYS A 623 -11.82 -17.16 -12.36
N PHE A 624 -10.70 -17.03 -13.10
CA PHE A 624 -9.74 -18.12 -13.25
C PHE A 624 -8.31 -17.72 -12.85
N LEU A 625 -7.74 -16.69 -13.48
CA LEU A 625 -6.32 -16.39 -13.30
C LEU A 625 -6.03 -15.84 -11.90
N SER A 626 -6.77 -14.80 -11.46
CA SER A 626 -6.53 -14.17 -10.15
C SER A 626 -6.70 -15.15 -8.98
N PRO A 627 -7.81 -15.94 -8.88
CA PRO A 627 -7.95 -16.93 -7.81
C PRO A 627 -6.84 -17.98 -7.81
N PHE A 628 -6.43 -18.45 -9.00
CA PHE A 628 -5.37 -19.46 -9.12
C PHE A 628 -4.01 -18.91 -8.63
N VAL A 629 -3.63 -17.72 -9.06
CA VAL A 629 -2.38 -17.11 -8.63
C VAL A 629 -2.41 -16.76 -7.14
N LEU A 630 -3.52 -16.21 -6.64
CA LEU A 630 -3.68 -15.90 -5.21
C LEU A 630 -3.61 -17.15 -4.33
N LEU A 631 -4.22 -18.27 -4.77
CA LEU A 631 -4.13 -19.53 -4.06
C LEU A 631 -2.68 -20.08 -4.07
N ALA A 632 -1.98 -19.97 -5.19
CA ALA A 632 -0.58 -20.35 -5.28
C ALA A 632 0.29 -19.49 -4.34
N LEU A 633 0.09 -18.17 -4.32
CA LEU A 633 0.76 -17.26 -3.39
C LEU A 633 0.48 -17.63 -1.93
N PHE A 634 -0.77 -17.96 -1.61
CA PHE A 634 -1.16 -18.39 -0.27
C PHE A 634 -0.44 -19.67 0.16
N VAL A 635 -0.46 -20.71 -0.68
CA VAL A 635 0.21 -22.00 -0.40
C VAL A 635 1.72 -21.80 -0.21
N ILE A 636 2.36 -21.01 -1.08
CA ILE A 636 3.80 -20.73 -0.97
C ILE A 636 4.09 -19.93 0.31
N THR A 637 3.21 -19.00 0.71
CA THR A 637 3.34 -18.25 1.96
C THR A 637 3.32 -19.17 3.17
N VAL A 638 2.37 -20.13 3.21
CA VAL A 638 2.26 -21.11 4.29
C VAL A 638 3.53 -21.98 4.36
N ILE A 639 4.00 -22.48 3.23
CA ILE A 639 5.22 -23.28 3.16
C ILE A 639 6.44 -22.46 3.64
N HIS A 640 6.57 -21.21 3.18
CA HIS A 640 7.69 -20.35 3.55
C HIS A 640 7.70 -20.04 5.06
N LEU A 641 6.53 -19.74 5.64
CA LEU A 641 6.38 -19.49 7.07
C LEU A 641 6.64 -20.76 7.91
N SER A 642 6.27 -21.94 7.43
CA SER A 642 6.49 -23.19 8.15
C SER A 642 7.95 -23.65 8.16
N GLN A 643 8.72 -23.27 7.12
CA GLN A 643 10.13 -23.68 6.98
C GLN A 643 11.10 -22.67 7.59
N LYS A 644 10.72 -21.40 7.71
CA LYS A 644 11.61 -20.34 8.20
C LYS A 644 11.49 -20.20 9.72
N THR A 645 12.62 -20.29 10.41
CA THR A 645 12.69 -19.88 11.83
C THR A 645 12.42 -18.38 11.93
N ILE A 646 11.52 -17.99 12.83
CA ILE A 646 11.15 -16.59 13.05
C ILE A 646 12.29 -15.89 13.79
N THR A 647 13.02 -15.02 13.10
CA THR A 647 14.20 -14.32 13.62
C THR A 647 14.09 -12.81 13.41
N TYR A 648 14.79 -12.04 14.23
CA TYR A 648 14.93 -10.60 14.12
C TYR A 648 16.36 -10.15 14.25
N VAL A 649 16.69 -8.98 13.73
CA VAL A 649 18.00 -8.37 13.86
C VAL A 649 18.00 -7.52 15.12
N ALA A 650 18.76 -7.95 16.15
CA ALA A 650 18.97 -7.22 17.40
C ALA A 650 20.31 -6.48 17.36
N TRP A 651 20.39 -5.41 18.13
CA TRP A 651 21.64 -4.73 18.41
C TRP A 651 22.30 -5.37 19.64
N ASP A 652 23.55 -5.83 19.51
CA ASP A 652 24.34 -6.30 20.65
C ASP A 652 25.33 -5.21 21.07
N SER A 653 25.11 -4.63 22.25
CA SER A 653 25.95 -3.56 22.80
C SER A 653 27.38 -4.03 23.10
N ASN A 654 27.57 -5.31 23.44
CA ASN A 654 28.92 -5.84 23.78
C ASN A 654 29.81 -5.95 22.54
N SER A 655 29.26 -6.46 21.42
CA SER A 655 30.00 -6.60 20.18
C SER A 655 29.88 -5.39 19.26
N SER A 656 28.99 -4.42 19.55
CA SER A 656 28.68 -3.24 18.74
C SER A 656 28.28 -3.64 17.29
N LYS A 657 27.49 -4.69 17.16
CA LYS A 657 27.07 -5.27 15.88
C LYS A 657 25.61 -5.72 15.91
N GLU A 658 25.05 -5.82 14.73
CA GLU A 658 23.75 -6.45 14.52
C GLU A 658 23.87 -7.96 14.57
N VAL A 659 23.10 -8.61 15.45
CA VAL A 659 23.06 -10.06 15.66
C VAL A 659 21.67 -10.59 15.33
N LEU A 660 21.61 -11.73 14.65
CA LEU A 660 20.35 -12.40 14.36
C LEU A 660 19.91 -13.21 15.58
N GLN A 661 18.77 -12.87 16.15
CA GLN A 661 18.17 -13.56 17.30
C GLN A 661 16.83 -14.19 16.94
N GLN A 662 16.45 -15.26 17.65
CA GLN A 662 15.15 -15.90 17.47
C GLN A 662 14.10 -15.19 18.34
N TYR A 663 12.88 -15.07 17.82
CA TYR A 663 11.77 -14.59 18.63
C TYR A 663 11.42 -15.61 19.72
N PRO A 664 11.09 -15.14 20.93
CA PRO A 664 10.59 -16.00 21.98
C PRO A 664 9.22 -16.59 21.62
N SER A 665 8.84 -17.67 22.30
CA SER A 665 7.58 -18.41 22.03
C SER A 665 6.33 -17.53 22.10
N TRP A 666 6.33 -16.53 22.99
CA TRP A 666 5.21 -15.59 23.10
C TRP A 666 5.06 -14.69 21.84
N GLY A 667 6.16 -14.42 21.12
CA GLY A 667 6.11 -13.68 19.86
C GLY A 667 5.28 -14.42 18.80
N LEU A 668 5.47 -15.74 18.70
CA LEU A 668 4.64 -16.60 17.83
C LEU A 668 3.17 -16.60 18.29
N LEU A 669 2.91 -16.71 19.59
CA LEU A 669 1.55 -16.65 20.14
C LEU A 669 0.88 -15.31 19.82
N THR A 670 1.62 -14.21 19.88
CA THR A 670 1.11 -12.87 19.51
C THR A 670 0.71 -12.80 18.04
N ILE A 671 1.54 -13.33 17.13
CA ILE A 671 1.19 -13.39 15.69
C ILE A 671 -0.10 -14.19 15.50
N ILE A 672 -0.21 -15.37 16.12
CA ILE A 672 -1.38 -16.23 16.01
C ILE A 672 -2.63 -15.53 16.58
N ALA A 673 -2.52 -14.89 17.74
CA ALA A 673 -3.63 -14.18 18.38
C ALA A 673 -4.13 -13.00 17.48
N LEU A 674 -3.22 -12.21 16.94
CA LEU A 674 -3.55 -11.13 16.02
C LEU A 674 -4.15 -11.65 14.72
N PHE A 675 -3.64 -12.76 14.20
CA PHE A 675 -4.21 -13.42 13.02
C PHE A 675 -5.64 -13.89 13.27
N LEU A 676 -5.88 -14.57 14.39
CA LEU A 676 -7.21 -15.02 14.77
C LEU A 676 -8.17 -13.84 14.98
N MET A 677 -7.72 -12.77 15.63
CA MET A 677 -8.52 -11.55 15.82
C MET A 677 -9.00 -10.97 14.49
N VAL A 678 -8.14 -10.97 13.47
CA VAL A 678 -8.46 -10.42 12.15
C VAL A 678 -9.35 -11.35 11.34
N ILE A 679 -9.15 -12.67 11.41
CA ILE A 679 -9.91 -13.62 10.59
C ILE A 679 -11.25 -14.01 11.22
N LEU A 680 -11.37 -14.00 12.55
CA LEU A 680 -12.57 -14.39 13.28
C LEU A 680 -13.87 -13.67 12.85
N PRO A 681 -13.88 -12.39 12.47
CA PRO A 681 -15.08 -11.73 11.97
C PRO A 681 -15.72 -12.43 10.75
N ILE A 682 -14.92 -13.09 9.91
CA ILE A 682 -15.41 -13.75 8.69
C ILE A 682 -16.36 -14.92 9.03
N PRO A 683 -15.92 -15.97 9.76
CA PRO A 683 -16.80 -17.07 10.13
C PRO A 683 -17.93 -16.64 11.08
N THR A 684 -17.67 -15.67 11.98
CA THR A 684 -18.72 -15.18 12.89
C THR A 684 -19.87 -14.52 12.13
N TYR A 685 -19.53 -13.70 11.13
CA TYR A 685 -20.53 -13.04 10.30
C TYR A 685 -21.28 -14.06 9.42
N PHE A 686 -20.59 -15.07 8.89
CA PHE A 686 -21.18 -16.15 8.13
C PHE A 686 -22.21 -16.93 8.96
N VAL A 687 -21.87 -17.31 10.20
CA VAL A 687 -22.78 -17.99 11.12
C VAL A 687 -23.99 -17.12 11.45
N ASN A 688 -23.79 -15.83 11.73
CA ASN A 688 -24.90 -14.88 11.98
C ASN A 688 -25.85 -14.73 10.78
N CYS A 689 -25.39 -14.95 9.57
CA CYS A 689 -26.27 -14.93 8.38
C CYS A 689 -27.03 -16.23 8.18
N LEU A 690 -26.56 -17.34 8.79
CA LEU A 690 -27.27 -18.65 8.74
C LEU A 690 -28.35 -18.78 9.80
N THR A 691 -28.16 -18.13 10.97
CA THR A 691 -29.15 -18.05 12.05
C THR A 691 -30.14 -16.94 11.81
#